data_6fa96d33db97fa7c2681ce75534cb9d4
#
_entry.id   6fa96d33db97fa7c2681ce75534cb9d4
#
_cell.length_a   1.000
_cell.length_b   1.000
_cell.length_c   1.000
_cell.angle_alpha   90.00
_cell.angle_beta   90.00
_cell.angle_gamma   90.00
#
_symmetry.space_group_name_H-M   'P 1'
#
loop_
_entity.id
_entity.type
_entity.pdbx_description
1 polymer ?
#
loop_
_entity_poly.entity_id
_entity_poly.type
_entity_poly.pdbx_seq_one_letter_code
_entity_poly.pdbx_strand_id
1 'polypeptide(L)'
;MNKSVLVFIFAAGFQLNVQANSCRQFYLFNRAWLSSQSAKVRNFVKNSKQEKAIEEILLTTNKDPRDLVTPLETETFTIQIVDQGLASHTPVEVIMTDKATKESEVLLSSLKLQELRLKESEKRKVYAPTITKYLNDNTVLPVGIQLSPLRDYLVVKVSAEGSIDGHTLAIIDLKTKKIIQEIENAGSSDVVWITPTQFTFRTHEIGIPVFLGTITQNGVKIESAKMGRMRSSSDQQWYYYASAQEGLVLVSTISGQKIRLPEMDIVEILSSKENSNSVWIKTNGSAGFMELVKVQMQQGVAESSTIVKEGNAVIDKVTVGKEYVQYERYLGADRWVNFVDHNGLPLAEVKAPDCCAIVSAKYEAATQTVAVVLQSPVTRRMNWTFDLRKKEWLTEDASKTKIARNPGLDMMIVNGERFVTRYDSYRSKDGTMIPIRVTYKEGTELNGKAPTLMEGYGGFALNNYFHPAYERMTFEFMKSGGVHMAPALRGSYFFGETWHEQGRGLKKQNVIDDFIGAAEWAIANGITIPEFLAISGASHGGLLVAAAITQRPDLFGLAFPQYGPNAFHDKPSLDPISTPLQKLEYADLISDPVAQENARTISPELRAIKQKYPMTVVITGRRDSRVNPIHSYRFFDILRQNQLGEPPIMLYTQNNSGHWMTSIPRQDFLGWRSRSVFWSVLFKKMNMEIIP
;
A
#
# COMPACT_ATOMS: atom_id res chain seq x y z
N MET A 1 20.11 -50.05 10.83
CA MET A 1 19.68 -48.85 10.14
C MET A 1 19.87 -49.04 8.64
N ASN A 2 18.76 -49.08 7.93
CA ASN A 2 18.68 -49.55 6.54
C ASN A 2 19.33 -48.51 5.57
N LYS A 3 20.24 -49.00 4.74
CA LYS A 3 20.91 -48.19 3.69
C LYS A 3 19.94 -47.46 2.72
N SER A 4 18.69 -47.90 2.67
CA SER A 4 17.64 -47.27 1.80
C SER A 4 17.15 -45.89 2.27
N VAL A 5 17.27 -45.55 3.55
CA VAL A 5 16.84 -44.24 4.09
C VAL A 5 17.85 -43.14 3.78
N LEU A 6 19.14 -43.51 3.71
CA LEU A 6 20.20 -42.52 3.39
C LEU A 6 20.17 -42.08 1.92
N VAL A 7 19.72 -42.94 0.99
CA VAL A 7 19.63 -42.60 -0.45
C VAL A 7 18.48 -41.63 -0.72
N PHE A 8 17.36 -41.71 0.05
CA PHE A 8 16.23 -40.78 -0.12
C PHE A 8 16.56 -39.36 0.38
N ILE A 9 17.32 -39.21 1.45
CA ILE A 9 17.74 -37.91 1.98
C ILE A 9 18.76 -37.23 1.02
N PHE A 10 19.65 -38.00 0.41
CA PHE A 10 20.59 -37.51 -0.59
C PHE A 10 19.89 -37.13 -1.89
N ALA A 11 18.89 -37.86 -2.35
CA ALA A 11 18.14 -37.54 -3.57
C ALA A 11 17.28 -36.27 -3.41
N ALA A 12 16.62 -36.09 -2.25
CA ALA A 12 15.83 -34.87 -1.97
C ALA A 12 16.73 -33.63 -1.83
N GLY A 13 17.87 -33.75 -1.16
CA GLY A 13 18.86 -32.68 -1.05
C GLY A 13 19.53 -32.33 -2.39
N PHE A 14 19.73 -33.32 -3.28
CA PHE A 14 20.27 -33.12 -4.60
C PHE A 14 19.26 -32.46 -5.55
N GLN A 15 17.97 -32.82 -5.48
CA GLN A 15 16.92 -32.17 -6.25
C GLN A 15 16.68 -30.71 -5.82
N LEU A 16 16.71 -30.41 -4.51
CA LEU A 16 16.59 -29.03 -4.00
C LEU A 16 17.79 -28.18 -4.43
N ASN A 17 19.02 -28.72 -4.40
CA ASN A 17 20.21 -28.04 -4.87
C ASN A 17 20.24 -27.87 -6.41
N VAL A 18 19.70 -28.81 -7.16
CA VAL A 18 19.59 -28.72 -8.63
C VAL A 18 18.56 -27.66 -9.02
N GLN A 19 17.42 -27.57 -8.32
CA GLN A 19 16.44 -26.48 -8.56
C GLN A 19 17.00 -25.12 -8.15
N ALA A 20 17.62 -24.99 -6.98
CA ALA A 20 18.24 -23.74 -6.54
C ALA A 20 19.39 -23.31 -7.47
N ASN A 21 20.20 -24.25 -7.96
CA ASN A 21 21.26 -23.99 -8.92
C ASN A 21 20.71 -23.69 -10.33
N SER A 22 19.64 -24.32 -10.77
CA SER A 22 18.99 -24.01 -12.06
C SER A 22 18.35 -22.61 -12.02
N CYS A 23 17.72 -22.22 -10.92
CA CYS A 23 17.21 -20.85 -10.72
C CYS A 23 18.37 -19.83 -10.67
N ARG A 24 19.48 -20.11 -9.98
CA ARG A 24 20.68 -19.26 -10.00
C ARG A 24 21.32 -19.17 -11.37
N GLN A 25 21.43 -20.28 -12.09
CA GLN A 25 21.95 -20.29 -13.47
C GLN A 25 20.99 -19.56 -14.42
N PHE A 26 19.67 -19.74 -14.32
CA PHE A 26 18.70 -18.99 -15.09
C PHE A 26 18.81 -17.48 -14.82
N TYR A 27 19.00 -17.08 -13.56
CA TYR A 27 19.16 -15.69 -13.15
C TYR A 27 20.47 -15.06 -13.66
N LEU A 28 21.57 -15.81 -13.66
CA LEU A 28 22.90 -15.33 -14.09
C LEU A 28 23.05 -15.34 -15.61
N PHE A 29 22.57 -16.38 -16.29
CA PHE A 29 22.70 -16.52 -17.75
C PHE A 29 21.77 -15.62 -18.54
N ASN A 30 20.62 -15.22 -17.98
CA ASN A 30 19.62 -14.44 -18.71
C ASN A 30 19.61 -12.93 -18.41
N ARG A 31 20.62 -12.38 -17.73
CA ARG A 31 20.70 -10.93 -17.50
C ARG A 31 20.69 -10.13 -18.81
N ALA A 32 21.43 -10.59 -19.81
CA ALA A 32 21.46 -9.98 -21.13
C ALA A 32 20.09 -10.12 -21.82
N TRP A 33 19.46 -11.27 -21.69
CA TRP A 33 18.13 -11.52 -22.24
C TRP A 33 17.06 -10.64 -21.58
N LEU A 34 17.00 -10.55 -20.24
CA LEU A 34 16.08 -9.65 -19.52
C LEU A 34 16.29 -8.18 -19.94
N SER A 35 17.54 -7.77 -20.08
CA SER A 35 17.88 -6.43 -20.59
C SER A 35 17.40 -6.21 -22.01
N SER A 36 17.47 -7.24 -22.86
CA SER A 36 16.99 -7.18 -24.24
C SER A 36 15.45 -7.08 -24.29
N GLN A 37 14.71 -7.78 -23.41
CA GLN A 37 13.26 -7.66 -23.35
C GLN A 37 12.83 -6.25 -22.90
N SER A 38 13.45 -5.73 -21.84
CA SER A 38 13.21 -4.34 -21.41
C SER A 38 13.57 -3.32 -22.50
N ALA A 39 14.61 -3.59 -23.32
CA ALA A 39 14.96 -2.76 -24.47
C ALA A 39 13.88 -2.79 -25.57
N LYS A 40 13.23 -3.94 -25.80
CA LYS A 40 12.09 -4.02 -26.76
C LYS A 40 10.94 -3.11 -26.32
N VAL A 41 10.59 -3.12 -25.03
CA VAL A 41 9.53 -2.23 -24.51
C VAL A 41 9.93 -0.77 -24.67
N ARG A 42 11.19 -0.40 -24.29
CA ARG A 42 11.69 0.96 -24.49
C ARG A 42 11.71 1.37 -25.96
N ASN A 43 12.09 0.47 -26.87
CA ASN A 43 12.05 0.75 -28.29
C ASN A 43 10.62 0.91 -28.82
N PHE A 44 9.67 0.17 -28.27
CA PHE A 44 8.25 0.33 -28.61
C PHE A 44 7.74 1.74 -28.28
N VAL A 45 8.12 2.29 -27.12
CA VAL A 45 7.70 3.65 -26.69
C VAL A 45 8.62 4.75 -27.23
N LYS A 46 9.86 4.43 -27.59
CA LYS A 46 10.86 5.38 -28.09
C LYS A 46 10.34 6.17 -29.30
N ASN A 47 10.63 7.46 -29.31
CA ASN A 47 10.21 8.41 -30.34
C ASN A 47 8.68 8.65 -30.37
N SER A 48 7.92 8.25 -29.37
CA SER A 48 6.57 8.77 -29.21
C SER A 48 6.66 10.22 -28.74
N LYS A 49 5.92 11.14 -29.35
CA LYS A 49 5.84 12.54 -28.87
C LYS A 49 5.40 12.62 -27.41
N GLN A 50 4.71 11.59 -26.93
CA GLN A 50 4.13 11.47 -25.59
C GLN A 50 5.18 11.11 -24.52
N GLU A 51 6.25 10.37 -24.87
CA GLU A 51 7.23 9.90 -23.89
C GLU A 51 7.84 11.06 -23.09
N LYS A 52 8.29 12.12 -23.78
CA LYS A 52 8.86 13.30 -23.13
C LYS A 52 7.85 14.04 -22.25
N ALA A 53 6.63 14.23 -22.74
CA ALA A 53 5.58 14.90 -21.98
C ALA A 53 5.19 14.10 -20.73
N ILE A 54 5.09 12.77 -20.83
CA ILE A 54 4.83 11.88 -19.69
C ILE A 54 5.98 11.96 -18.67
N GLU A 55 7.23 11.90 -19.13
CA GLU A 55 8.40 12.04 -18.25
C GLU A 55 8.41 13.39 -17.53
N GLU A 56 8.13 14.47 -18.23
CA GLU A 56 8.06 15.81 -17.65
C GLU A 56 6.95 15.92 -16.60
N ILE A 57 5.76 15.40 -16.89
CA ILE A 57 4.64 15.36 -15.92
C ILE A 57 5.03 14.56 -14.69
N LEU A 58 5.57 13.35 -14.84
CA LEU A 58 6.00 12.52 -13.74
C LEU A 58 7.09 13.17 -12.90
N LEU A 59 8.06 13.83 -13.53
CA LEU A 59 9.14 14.55 -12.86
C LEU A 59 8.65 15.81 -12.13
N THR A 60 7.66 16.51 -12.68
CA THR A 60 7.12 17.73 -12.05
C THR A 60 6.17 17.42 -10.90
N THR A 61 5.47 16.28 -10.95
CA THR A 61 4.57 15.85 -9.88
C THR A 61 5.33 15.52 -8.59
N ASN A 62 6.56 15.03 -8.71
CA ASN A 62 7.42 14.65 -7.58
C ASN A 62 8.17 15.85 -6.97
N LYS A 63 7.91 17.08 -7.39
CA LYS A 63 8.55 18.28 -6.81
C LYS A 63 7.97 18.72 -5.48
N ASP A 64 6.93 18.05 -4.96
CA ASP A 64 6.40 18.32 -3.62
C ASP A 64 6.97 17.31 -2.62
N PRO A 65 8.05 17.66 -1.91
CA PRO A 65 8.76 16.73 -1.03
C PRO A 65 8.03 16.41 0.28
N ARG A 66 6.83 16.94 0.48
CA ARG A 66 6.20 17.09 1.79
C ARG A 66 5.53 15.85 2.37
N ASP A 67 5.38 14.73 1.65
CA ASP A 67 4.48 13.66 2.09
C ASP A 67 5.07 12.24 2.08
N LEU A 68 6.35 12.08 2.39
CA LEU A 68 7.00 10.76 2.42
C LEU A 68 6.57 9.89 3.58
N VAL A 69 6.51 10.52 4.73
CA VAL A 69 6.09 9.95 6.00
C VAL A 69 5.39 11.07 6.74
N THR A 70 4.26 10.78 7.36
CA THR A 70 3.57 11.76 8.20
C THR A 70 4.56 12.32 9.21
N PRO A 71 4.75 13.66 9.29
CA PRO A 71 5.62 14.27 10.27
C PRO A 71 5.24 13.87 11.69
N LEU A 72 6.23 13.59 12.52
CA LEU A 72 6.03 13.38 13.94
C LEU A 72 5.97 14.74 14.64
N GLU A 73 4.79 15.08 15.12
CA GLU A 73 4.53 16.33 15.81
C GLU A 73 4.66 16.14 17.33
N THR A 74 5.41 17.02 17.97
CA THR A 74 5.46 17.15 19.43
C THR A 74 5.07 18.57 19.84
N GLU A 75 5.07 18.87 21.13
CA GLU A 75 4.82 20.24 21.61
C GLU A 75 5.94 21.19 21.22
N THR A 76 7.18 20.70 21.26
CA THR A 76 8.40 21.52 21.12
C THR A 76 9.04 21.41 19.73
N PHE A 77 8.91 20.29 19.04
CA PHE A 77 9.55 20.07 17.75
C PHE A 77 8.70 19.24 16.79
N THR A 78 9.05 19.32 15.52
CA THR A 78 8.55 18.45 14.44
C THR A 78 9.70 17.64 13.88
N ILE A 79 9.51 16.33 13.63
CA ILE A 79 10.47 15.51 12.89
C ILE A 79 9.83 15.06 11.58
N GLN A 80 10.53 15.26 10.48
CA GLN A 80 10.07 14.88 9.15
C GLN A 80 11.17 14.24 8.31
N ILE A 81 10.79 13.41 7.35
CA ILE A 81 11.70 12.94 6.31
C ILE A 81 11.54 13.87 5.11
N VAL A 82 12.62 14.47 4.69
CA VAL A 82 12.66 15.44 3.58
C VAL A 82 13.55 14.91 2.47
N ASP A 83 13.04 14.88 1.25
CA ASP A 83 13.84 14.66 0.06
C ASP A 83 14.22 16.03 -0.54
N GLN A 84 15.52 16.33 -0.58
CA GLN A 84 16.02 17.62 -1.03
C GLN A 84 15.92 17.81 -2.56
N GLY A 85 15.50 16.77 -3.32
CA GLY A 85 15.24 16.91 -4.75
C GLY A 85 15.52 15.67 -5.60
N LEU A 86 15.16 15.77 -6.89
CA LEU A 86 15.18 14.68 -7.86
C LEU A 86 16.57 14.32 -8.41
N ALA A 87 17.61 15.12 -8.16
CA ALA A 87 18.94 14.81 -8.61
C ALA A 87 19.48 13.58 -7.85
N SER A 88 20.13 12.67 -8.55
CA SER A 88 20.66 11.41 -7.99
C SER A 88 21.64 11.59 -6.82
N HIS A 89 22.07 12.81 -6.54
CA HIS A 89 23.03 13.17 -5.51
C HIS A 89 22.46 13.99 -4.36
N THR A 90 21.16 14.33 -4.37
CA THR A 90 20.54 15.03 -3.25
C THR A 90 20.21 14.06 -2.12
N PRO A 91 20.52 14.39 -0.85
CA PRO A 91 20.22 13.50 0.27
C PRO A 91 18.73 13.45 0.60
N VAL A 92 18.28 12.30 1.10
CA VAL A 92 17.04 12.21 1.88
C VAL A 92 17.45 12.35 3.35
N GLU A 93 16.79 13.23 4.05
CA GLU A 93 17.19 13.62 5.40
C GLU A 93 16.05 13.49 6.40
N VAL A 94 16.38 13.08 7.61
CA VAL A 94 15.50 13.19 8.77
C VAL A 94 15.83 14.49 9.45
N ILE A 95 14.89 15.43 9.42
CA ILE A 95 15.08 16.79 9.93
C ILE A 95 14.20 16.99 11.16
N MET A 96 14.78 17.51 12.22
CA MET A 96 14.08 18.00 13.40
C MET A 96 14.02 19.53 13.34
N THR A 97 12.82 20.09 13.49
CA THR A 97 12.60 21.55 13.53
C THR A 97 12.03 21.94 14.86
N ASP A 98 12.69 22.84 15.58
CA ASP A 98 12.18 23.45 16.80
C ASP A 98 11.01 24.39 16.48
N LYS A 99 9.90 24.26 17.22
CA LYS A 99 8.68 25.02 16.94
C LYS A 99 8.75 26.48 17.39
N ALA A 100 9.54 26.77 18.38
CA ALA A 100 9.69 28.13 18.93
C ALA A 100 10.69 28.95 18.11
N THR A 101 11.89 28.39 17.86
CA THR A 101 12.96 29.09 17.14
C THR A 101 12.85 28.97 15.63
N LYS A 102 12.12 27.96 15.11
CA LYS A 102 12.06 27.57 13.69
C LYS A 102 13.40 27.07 13.13
N GLU A 103 14.38 26.86 13.97
CA GLU A 103 15.65 26.27 13.56
C GLU A 103 15.48 24.80 13.24
N SER A 104 16.15 24.36 12.19
CA SER A 104 16.10 22.98 11.71
C SER A 104 17.47 22.33 11.74
N GLU A 105 17.51 21.08 12.14
CA GLU A 105 18.74 20.29 12.22
C GLU A 105 18.55 18.91 11.60
N VAL A 106 19.56 18.46 10.87
CA VAL A 106 19.59 17.13 10.25
C VAL A 106 20.04 16.08 11.27
N LEU A 107 19.12 15.21 11.67
CA LEU A 107 19.41 14.09 12.58
C LEU A 107 20.09 12.92 11.84
N LEU A 108 19.67 12.68 10.61
CA LEU A 108 20.15 11.59 9.78
C LEU A 108 20.10 11.97 8.31
N SER A 109 21.18 11.70 7.57
CA SER A 109 21.23 11.87 6.12
C SER A 109 21.54 10.55 5.42
N SER A 110 20.91 10.30 4.28
CA SER A 110 21.20 9.14 3.45
C SER A 110 22.67 9.07 3.00
N LEU A 111 23.33 10.21 2.80
CA LEU A 111 24.76 10.29 2.48
C LEU A 111 25.61 9.83 3.65
N LYS A 112 25.31 10.27 4.86
CA LYS A 112 26.03 9.86 6.08
C LYS A 112 25.90 8.37 6.36
N LEU A 113 24.72 7.80 6.16
CA LEU A 113 24.48 6.36 6.25
C LEU A 113 25.32 5.58 5.23
N GLN A 114 25.40 6.07 4.01
CA GLN A 114 26.21 5.47 2.97
C GLN A 114 27.70 5.47 3.30
N GLU A 115 28.22 6.59 3.82
CA GLU A 115 29.62 6.68 4.27
C GLU A 115 29.93 5.70 5.42
N LEU A 116 29.04 5.57 6.39
CA LEU A 116 29.21 4.65 7.51
C LEU A 116 29.28 3.21 7.01
N ARG A 117 28.42 2.81 6.09
CA ARG A 117 28.40 1.46 5.50
C ARG A 117 29.61 1.18 4.61
N LEU A 118 30.10 2.17 3.87
CA LEU A 118 31.36 2.03 3.12
C LEU A 118 32.55 1.77 4.05
N LYS A 119 32.66 2.52 5.15
CA LYS A 119 33.71 2.31 6.15
C LYS A 119 33.63 0.96 6.85
N GLU A 120 32.41 0.43 7.10
CA GLU A 120 32.22 -0.90 7.66
C GLU A 120 32.53 -2.02 6.67
N SER A 121 32.15 -1.86 5.38
CA SER A 121 32.45 -2.83 4.34
C SER A 121 33.96 -2.96 4.08
N GLU A 122 34.71 -1.87 4.21
CA GLU A 122 36.18 -1.88 4.16
C GLU A 122 36.82 -2.63 5.34
N LYS A 123 36.20 -2.57 6.52
CA LYS A 123 36.63 -3.33 7.70
C LYS A 123 36.31 -4.83 7.61
N ARG A 124 35.21 -5.20 6.95
CA ARG A 124 34.76 -6.59 6.75
C ARG A 124 35.25 -7.14 5.40
N LYS A 125 36.55 -7.29 5.19
CA LYS A 125 37.21 -7.73 3.94
C LYS A 125 36.72 -9.07 3.31
N VAL A 126 35.73 -9.76 3.88
CA VAL A 126 35.35 -11.14 3.47
C VAL A 126 34.18 -11.19 2.47
N TYR A 127 33.36 -10.13 2.32
CA TYR A 127 32.18 -10.12 1.42
C TYR A 127 32.08 -8.91 0.46
N ALA A 128 33.19 -8.22 0.27
CA ALA A 128 33.26 -6.90 -0.31
C ALA A 128 32.88 -6.69 -1.80
N PRO A 129 33.11 -7.58 -2.78
CA PRO A 129 32.95 -7.21 -4.19
C PRO A 129 31.52 -6.97 -4.63
N THR A 130 30.54 -7.62 -3.97
CA THR A 130 29.14 -7.52 -4.37
C THR A 130 28.43 -6.33 -3.69
N ILE A 131 28.75 -6.07 -2.42
CA ILE A 131 28.13 -4.99 -1.63
C ILE A 131 28.64 -3.62 -2.08
N THR A 132 29.95 -3.46 -2.34
CA THR A 132 30.54 -2.18 -2.76
C THR A 132 29.97 -1.68 -4.09
N LYS A 133 29.62 -2.59 -4.99
CA LYS A 133 28.99 -2.25 -6.27
C LYS A 133 27.55 -1.72 -6.10
N TYR A 134 26.85 -2.14 -5.04
CA TYR A 134 25.47 -1.69 -4.74
C TYR A 134 25.45 -0.38 -3.96
N LEU A 135 26.45 -0.09 -3.14
CA LEU A 135 26.56 1.14 -2.35
C LEU A 135 26.81 2.39 -3.20
N ASN A 136 27.35 2.22 -4.40
CA ASN A 136 27.57 3.31 -5.36
C ASN A 136 26.27 3.87 -5.98
N ASP A 137 25.11 3.21 -5.77
CA ASP A 137 23.85 3.57 -6.42
C ASP A 137 22.90 4.42 -5.51
N ASN A 138 23.38 5.03 -4.43
CA ASN A 138 22.58 5.94 -3.55
C ASN A 138 21.24 5.36 -3.06
N THR A 139 21.19 4.09 -2.67
CA THR A 139 19.92 3.37 -2.42
C THR A 139 19.57 3.16 -0.95
N VAL A 140 20.28 3.81 -0.04
CA VAL A 140 20.00 3.72 1.41
C VAL A 140 19.15 4.91 1.84
N LEU A 141 17.89 4.66 2.16
CA LEU A 141 16.91 5.72 2.40
C LEU A 141 16.19 5.52 3.74
N PRO A 142 16.01 6.59 4.55
CA PRO A 142 15.06 6.56 5.64
C PRO A 142 13.62 6.43 5.10
N VAL A 143 12.88 5.45 5.64
CA VAL A 143 11.54 5.07 5.13
C VAL A 143 10.46 5.13 6.22
N GLY A 144 10.83 5.33 7.46
CA GLY A 144 9.92 5.46 8.57
C GLY A 144 10.61 6.01 9.80
N ILE A 145 9.86 6.69 10.64
CA ILE A 145 10.33 7.29 11.89
C ILE A 145 9.35 6.97 13.01
N GLN A 146 9.87 6.71 14.20
CA GLN A 146 9.07 6.37 15.37
C GLN A 146 9.75 6.85 16.64
N LEU A 147 9.01 7.59 17.48
CA LEU A 147 9.51 8.08 18.76
C LEU A 147 9.36 7.04 19.88
N SER A 148 10.27 7.06 20.85
CA SER A 148 10.06 6.38 22.13
C SER A 148 8.94 7.05 22.94
N PRO A 149 8.35 6.35 23.92
CA PRO A 149 7.22 6.86 24.71
C PRO A 149 7.51 8.21 25.38
N LEU A 150 8.70 8.42 25.93
CA LEU A 150 9.14 9.69 26.55
C LEU A 150 9.80 10.65 25.55
N ARG A 151 9.96 10.22 24.27
CA ARG A 151 10.57 11.03 23.20
C ARG A 151 12.05 11.35 23.41
N ASP A 152 12.75 10.51 24.17
CA ASP A 152 14.20 10.61 24.33
C ASP A 152 14.95 9.99 23.15
N TYR A 153 14.31 9.06 22.46
CA TYR A 153 14.90 8.31 21.36
C TYR A 153 14.02 8.32 20.10
N LEU A 154 14.67 8.35 18.95
CA LEU A 154 14.07 8.19 17.64
C LEU A 154 14.58 6.89 17.00
N VAL A 155 13.66 6.05 16.58
CA VAL A 155 13.97 4.92 15.69
C VAL A 155 13.69 5.36 14.27
N VAL A 156 14.71 5.30 13.42
CA VAL A 156 14.59 5.51 11.98
C VAL A 156 14.70 4.16 11.29
N LYS A 157 13.68 3.79 10.53
CA LYS A 157 13.73 2.65 9.62
C LYS A 157 14.48 3.06 8.37
N VAL A 158 15.51 2.33 8.03
CA VAL A 158 16.34 2.59 6.87
C VAL A 158 16.23 1.42 5.92
N SER A 159 15.75 1.68 4.71
CA SER A 159 15.69 0.68 3.65
C SER A 159 16.97 0.72 2.83
N ALA A 160 17.57 -0.43 2.61
CA ALA A 160 18.60 -0.61 1.60
C ALA A 160 17.97 -1.15 0.32
N GLU A 161 18.36 -0.59 -0.82
CA GLU A 161 18.02 -1.15 -2.13
C GLU A 161 16.51 -1.14 -2.52
N GLY A 162 15.70 -0.31 -1.86
CA GLY A 162 14.28 -0.24 -2.18
C GLY A 162 13.45 -1.43 -1.67
N SER A 163 14.01 -2.27 -0.78
CA SER A 163 13.26 -3.31 -0.09
C SER A 163 12.33 -2.68 0.94
N ILE A 164 11.06 -3.08 0.93
CA ILE A 164 10.11 -2.69 1.97
C ILE A 164 10.05 -3.71 3.11
N ASP A 165 10.66 -4.86 2.94
CA ASP A 165 10.53 -5.98 3.87
C ASP A 165 11.77 -6.22 4.73
N GLY A 166 12.92 -5.64 4.37
CA GLY A 166 14.14 -5.67 5.18
C GLY A 166 14.64 -4.28 5.48
N HIS A 167 14.75 -3.94 6.76
CA HIS A 167 15.18 -2.63 7.21
C HIS A 167 16.38 -2.74 8.15
N THR A 168 17.16 -1.68 8.20
CA THR A 168 18.05 -1.39 9.33
C THR A 168 17.34 -0.39 10.23
N LEU A 169 17.36 -0.62 11.54
CA LEU A 169 16.87 0.34 12.50
C LEU A 169 18.05 1.19 12.99
N ALA A 170 18.05 2.49 12.73
CA ALA A 170 18.97 3.43 13.33
C ALA A 170 18.33 4.02 14.59
N ILE A 171 18.95 3.83 15.75
CA ILE A 171 18.48 4.35 17.02
C ILE A 171 19.24 5.65 17.32
N ILE A 172 18.52 6.74 17.45
CA ILE A 172 19.07 8.09 17.68
C ILE A 172 18.67 8.56 19.07
N ASP A 173 19.64 8.99 19.87
CA ASP A 173 19.42 9.73 21.10
C ASP A 173 19.12 11.19 20.73
N LEU A 174 17.93 11.69 21.08
CA LEU A 174 17.48 13.02 20.70
C LEU A 174 18.13 14.14 21.52
N LYS A 175 18.67 13.82 22.70
CA LYS A 175 19.41 14.79 23.53
C LYS A 175 20.80 15.06 22.96
N THR A 176 21.51 14.01 22.58
CA THR A 176 22.84 14.10 21.98
C THR A 176 22.84 14.21 20.46
N LYS A 177 21.71 13.93 19.84
CA LYS A 177 21.50 13.91 18.38
C LYS A 177 22.44 12.95 17.64
N LYS A 178 22.86 11.88 18.31
CA LYS A 178 23.78 10.87 17.79
C LYS A 178 23.09 9.53 17.60
N ILE A 179 23.53 8.81 16.56
CA ILE A 179 23.16 7.40 16.39
C ILE A 179 23.84 6.61 17.51
N ILE A 180 23.03 5.94 18.33
CA ILE A 180 23.51 5.04 19.39
C ILE A 180 23.94 3.72 18.78
N GLN A 181 23.10 3.19 17.87
CA GLN A 181 23.32 1.89 17.23
C GLN A 181 22.50 1.74 15.97
N GLU A 182 23.01 0.92 15.05
CA GLU A 182 22.27 0.37 13.92
C GLU A 182 22.00 -1.13 14.14
N ILE A 183 20.75 -1.56 13.88
CA ILE A 183 20.32 -2.96 13.95
C ILE A 183 19.96 -3.42 12.56
N GLU A 184 20.79 -4.27 11.98
CA GLU A 184 20.58 -4.80 10.64
C GLU A 184 19.52 -5.92 10.60
N ASN A 185 18.96 -6.17 9.42
CA ASN A 185 17.99 -7.24 9.15
C ASN A 185 16.71 -7.19 10.00
N ALA A 186 16.33 -6.02 10.49
CA ALA A 186 15.00 -5.86 11.08
C ALA A 186 13.92 -6.01 10.01
N GLY A 187 12.83 -6.67 10.35
CA GLY A 187 11.70 -6.84 9.44
C GLY A 187 10.90 -5.55 9.21
N SER A 188 9.93 -5.61 8.32
CA SER A 188 9.06 -4.47 7.97
C SER A 188 8.12 -4.04 9.10
N SER A 189 7.96 -4.86 10.16
CA SER A 189 7.08 -4.55 11.28
C SER A 189 7.56 -3.35 12.08
N ASP A 190 6.61 -2.63 12.66
CA ASP A 190 6.93 -1.54 13.57
C ASP A 190 7.66 -2.05 14.81
N VAL A 191 8.50 -1.18 15.35
CA VAL A 191 9.07 -1.36 16.67
C VAL A 191 7.94 -1.19 17.69
N VAL A 192 7.84 -2.09 18.65
CA VAL A 192 6.89 -1.97 19.76
C VAL A 192 7.66 -1.64 21.03
N TRP A 193 7.48 -0.45 21.54
CA TRP A 193 8.05 -0.03 22.79
C TRP A 193 7.34 -0.73 23.96
N ILE A 194 8.12 -1.29 24.88
CA ILE A 194 7.66 -1.95 26.11
C ILE A 194 7.81 -1.03 27.31
N THR A 195 8.92 -0.30 27.34
CA THR A 195 9.23 0.76 28.31
C THR A 195 9.87 1.92 27.56
N PRO A 196 10.15 3.07 28.20
CA PRO A 196 10.86 4.16 27.54
C PRO A 196 12.22 3.82 26.93
N THR A 197 12.86 2.76 27.42
CA THR A 197 14.20 2.32 26.97
C THR A 197 14.24 0.91 26.41
N GLN A 198 13.10 0.21 26.38
CA GLN A 198 13.02 -1.16 25.85
C GLN A 198 11.99 -1.26 24.73
N PHE A 199 12.37 -1.95 23.67
CA PHE A 199 11.50 -2.15 22.51
C PHE A 199 11.68 -3.56 21.95
N THR A 200 10.63 -4.06 21.27
CA THR A 200 10.73 -5.29 20.50
C THR A 200 10.76 -5.01 19.01
N PHE A 201 11.43 -5.86 18.29
CA PHE A 201 11.46 -5.88 16.83
C PHE A 201 11.55 -7.34 16.34
N ARG A 202 11.29 -7.54 15.05
CA ARG A 202 11.44 -8.84 14.39
C ARG A 202 12.51 -8.74 13.32
N THR A 203 13.17 -9.86 13.02
CA THR A 203 14.02 -9.95 11.84
C THR A 203 13.19 -10.33 10.60
N HIS A 204 13.80 -10.21 9.44
CA HIS A 204 13.18 -10.57 8.17
C HIS A 204 12.90 -12.08 8.02
N GLU A 205 13.56 -12.94 8.79
CA GLU A 205 13.41 -14.39 8.72
C GLU A 205 12.13 -14.86 9.40
N ILE A 206 11.42 -15.79 8.76
CA ILE A 206 10.14 -16.32 9.22
C ILE A 206 10.35 -17.33 10.36
N GLY A 207 9.41 -17.29 11.31
CA GLY A 207 9.40 -18.22 12.44
C GLY A 207 10.40 -17.87 13.52
N ILE A 208 11.14 -16.76 13.39
CA ILE A 208 12.16 -16.34 14.34
C ILE A 208 11.55 -15.54 15.49
N PRO A 209 12.13 -15.66 16.69
CA PRO A 209 11.65 -14.98 17.87
C PRO A 209 11.64 -13.47 17.71
N VAL A 210 10.73 -12.84 18.42
CA VAL A 210 10.76 -11.41 18.69
C VAL A 210 12.06 -11.12 19.45
N PHE A 211 12.78 -10.07 19.07
CA PHE A 211 13.95 -9.61 19.78
C PHE A 211 13.58 -8.44 20.70
N LEU A 212 14.19 -8.42 21.88
CA LEU A 212 14.13 -7.32 22.84
C LEU A 212 15.40 -6.49 22.72
N GLY A 213 15.26 -5.25 22.36
CA GLY A 213 16.32 -4.24 22.44
C GLY A 213 16.21 -3.44 23.74
N THR A 214 17.27 -3.36 24.51
CA THR A 214 17.37 -2.52 25.71
C THR A 214 18.44 -1.46 25.49
N ILE A 215 18.06 -0.20 25.52
CA ILE A 215 18.98 0.95 25.41
C ILE A 215 19.75 1.08 26.73
N THR A 216 21.07 1.12 26.62
CA THR A 216 22.01 1.25 27.75
C THR A 216 23.00 2.38 27.45
N GLN A 217 23.81 2.75 28.42
CA GLN A 217 24.90 3.74 28.23
C GLN A 217 25.92 3.31 27.16
N ASN A 218 26.03 2.00 26.88
CA ASN A 218 27.02 1.44 25.95
C ASN A 218 26.42 1.02 24.60
N GLY A 219 25.18 1.41 24.27
CA GLY A 219 24.46 1.02 23.07
C GLY A 219 23.19 0.23 23.36
N VAL A 220 22.75 -0.61 22.41
CA VAL A 220 21.53 -1.42 22.53
C VAL A 220 21.91 -2.89 22.79
N LYS A 221 21.53 -3.42 23.94
CA LYS A 221 21.60 -4.86 24.23
C LYS A 221 20.44 -5.55 23.57
N ILE A 222 20.73 -6.59 22.76
CA ILE A 222 19.72 -7.35 22.00
C ILE A 222 19.65 -8.76 22.56
N GLU A 223 18.44 -9.21 22.90
CA GLU A 223 18.16 -10.55 23.43
C GLU A 223 16.97 -11.19 22.71
N SER A 224 16.93 -12.49 22.58
CA SER A 224 15.76 -13.20 22.08
C SER A 224 14.63 -13.13 23.10
N ALA A 225 13.47 -12.67 22.68
CA ALA A 225 12.30 -12.52 23.54
C ALA A 225 11.30 -13.67 23.29
N LYS A 226 10.90 -14.36 24.38
CA LYS A 226 9.82 -15.36 24.34
C LYS A 226 8.45 -14.65 24.45
N MET A 227 8.18 -13.72 23.57
CA MET A 227 6.96 -12.95 23.61
C MET A 227 6.11 -13.21 22.35
N GLY A 228 4.78 -13.27 22.52
CA GLY A 228 3.84 -13.42 21.44
C GLY A 228 3.79 -12.19 20.51
N ARG A 229 2.80 -12.15 19.62
CA ARG A 229 2.57 -10.99 18.76
C ARG A 229 2.13 -9.80 19.62
N MET A 230 2.85 -8.69 19.52
CA MET A 230 2.53 -7.43 20.19
C MET A 230 2.22 -6.36 19.15
N ARG A 231 1.38 -5.42 19.52
CA ARG A 231 1.14 -4.18 18.77
C ARG A 231 1.07 -3.01 19.74
N SER A 232 1.47 -1.84 19.29
CA SER A 232 1.43 -0.61 20.08
C SER A 232 0.38 0.37 19.56
N SER A 233 -0.02 1.29 20.42
CA SER A 233 -0.71 2.51 20.01
C SER A 233 0.18 3.37 19.10
N SER A 234 -0.42 4.25 18.31
CA SER A 234 0.30 5.14 17.39
C SER A 234 1.29 6.08 18.11
N ASP A 235 0.99 6.50 19.33
CA ASP A 235 1.85 7.35 20.17
C ASP A 235 2.84 6.57 21.03
N GLN A 236 2.86 5.24 20.94
CA GLN A 236 3.71 4.31 21.68
C GLN A 236 3.52 4.33 23.20
N GLN A 237 2.44 4.92 23.72
CA GLN A 237 2.14 4.96 25.15
C GLN A 237 1.61 3.64 25.68
N TRP A 238 1.06 2.80 24.78
CA TRP A 238 0.43 1.52 25.11
C TRP A 238 0.84 0.44 24.10
N TYR A 239 0.93 -0.79 24.59
CA TYR A 239 1.01 -1.98 23.75
C TYR A 239 0.09 -3.08 24.30
N TYR A 240 -0.26 -4.03 23.45
CA TYR A 240 -1.01 -5.19 23.88
C TYR A 240 -0.39 -6.49 23.37
N TYR A 241 -0.68 -7.54 24.11
CA TYR A 241 -0.38 -8.92 23.73
C TYR A 241 -1.52 -9.84 24.16
N ALA A 242 -1.61 -11.01 23.49
CA ALA A 242 -2.48 -12.09 23.91
C ALA A 242 -1.62 -13.28 24.37
N SER A 243 -2.00 -13.88 25.48
CA SER A 243 -1.37 -15.10 26.00
C SER A 243 -2.42 -16.09 26.48
N ALA A 244 -2.09 -17.40 26.47
CA ALA A 244 -2.98 -18.43 26.97
C ALA A 244 -3.27 -18.33 28.49
N GLN A 245 -2.37 -17.68 29.24
CA GLN A 245 -2.47 -17.56 30.70
C GLN A 245 -3.21 -16.28 31.14
N GLU A 246 -2.90 -15.16 30.51
CA GLU A 246 -3.42 -13.84 30.91
C GLU A 246 -4.58 -13.36 30.02
N GLY A 247 -4.84 -14.04 28.91
CA GLY A 247 -5.78 -13.57 27.90
C GLY A 247 -5.24 -12.37 27.14
N LEU A 248 -6.10 -11.42 26.80
CA LEU A 248 -5.75 -10.18 26.12
C LEU A 248 -5.38 -9.11 27.14
N VAL A 249 -4.15 -8.62 27.08
CA VAL A 249 -3.58 -7.66 28.06
C VAL A 249 -3.08 -6.41 27.36
N LEU A 250 -3.53 -5.26 27.84
CA LEU A 250 -3.05 -3.95 27.47
C LEU A 250 -2.06 -3.44 28.54
N VAL A 251 -0.93 -2.89 28.13
CA VAL A 251 0.13 -2.45 29.05
C VAL A 251 0.57 -1.02 28.73
N SER A 252 0.63 -0.20 29.76
CA SER A 252 1.24 1.13 29.64
C SER A 252 2.76 1.04 29.56
N THR A 253 3.36 1.63 28.54
CA THR A 253 4.81 1.67 28.35
C THR A 253 5.52 2.56 29.36
N ILE A 254 4.80 3.52 29.97
CA ILE A 254 5.33 4.48 30.94
C ILE A 254 5.26 3.93 32.37
N SER A 255 4.08 3.49 32.80
CA SER A 255 3.84 3.05 34.17
C SER A 255 4.03 1.54 34.36
N GLY A 256 4.05 0.76 33.30
CA GLY A 256 4.02 -0.70 33.37
C GLY A 256 2.68 -1.29 33.81
N GLN A 257 1.66 -0.46 34.00
CA GLN A 257 0.34 -0.88 34.41
C GLN A 257 -0.25 -1.84 33.37
N LYS A 258 -0.74 -2.99 33.84
CA LYS A 258 -1.42 -4.01 33.02
C LYS A 258 -2.92 -3.93 33.21
N ILE A 259 -3.63 -4.06 32.10
CA ILE A 259 -5.08 -4.09 32.04
C ILE A 259 -5.51 -5.32 31.28
N ARG A 260 -6.29 -6.17 31.93
CA ARG A 260 -6.90 -7.30 31.24
C ARG A 260 -8.14 -6.80 30.48
N LEU A 261 -8.15 -7.02 29.17
CA LEU A 261 -9.28 -6.69 28.32
C LEU A 261 -10.21 -7.90 28.18
N PRO A 262 -11.52 -7.66 27.91
CA PRO A 262 -12.38 -8.73 27.43
C PRO A 262 -11.87 -9.28 26.10
N GLU A 263 -12.32 -10.45 25.72
CA GLU A 263 -11.99 -11.03 24.42
C GLU A 263 -12.58 -10.13 23.32
N MET A 264 -11.71 -9.55 22.50
CA MET A 264 -12.08 -8.68 21.38
C MET A 264 -11.04 -8.74 20.30
N ASP A 265 -11.46 -8.53 19.05
CA ASP A 265 -10.56 -8.47 17.90
C ASP A 265 -10.01 -7.05 17.71
N ILE A 266 -8.86 -6.75 18.32
CA ILE A 266 -8.27 -5.41 18.27
C ILE A 266 -7.70 -5.13 16.88
N VAL A 267 -8.28 -4.17 16.19
CA VAL A 267 -7.80 -3.63 14.92
C VAL A 267 -6.74 -2.54 15.17
N GLU A 268 -7.04 -1.60 16.08
CA GLU A 268 -6.17 -0.46 16.38
C GLU A 268 -6.34 0.01 17.83
N ILE A 269 -5.25 0.45 18.46
CA ILE A 269 -5.27 1.11 19.77
C ILE A 269 -4.92 2.58 19.57
N LEU A 270 -5.74 3.42 20.15
CA LEU A 270 -5.63 4.87 20.09
C LEU A 270 -5.54 5.43 21.51
N SER A 271 -4.67 6.41 21.71
CA SER A 271 -4.51 7.08 22.99
C SER A 271 -4.40 8.59 22.81
N SER A 272 -4.64 9.32 23.87
CA SER A 272 -4.47 10.77 23.92
C SER A 272 -3.60 11.13 25.10
N LYS A 273 -2.66 12.04 24.90
CA LYS A 273 -1.76 12.52 25.94
C LYS A 273 -2.48 13.20 27.10
N GLU A 274 -3.57 13.88 26.77
CA GLU A 274 -4.36 14.62 27.75
C GLU A 274 -5.28 13.70 28.58
N ASN A 275 -5.47 12.47 28.13
CA ASN A 275 -6.32 11.45 28.78
C ASN A 275 -5.50 10.16 29.03
N SER A 276 -4.44 10.27 29.83
CA SER A 276 -3.53 9.15 30.14
C SER A 276 -4.20 7.95 30.79
N ASN A 277 -5.40 8.13 31.39
CA ASN A 277 -6.17 7.07 32.03
C ASN A 277 -7.22 6.41 31.12
N SER A 278 -7.23 6.76 29.83
CA SER A 278 -8.17 6.18 28.86
C SER A 278 -7.45 5.80 27.57
N VAL A 279 -7.88 4.71 26.98
CA VAL A 279 -7.51 4.30 25.62
C VAL A 279 -8.79 4.01 24.82
N TRP A 280 -8.71 4.21 23.52
CA TRP A 280 -9.77 3.90 22.59
C TRP A 280 -9.33 2.73 21.72
N ILE A 281 -10.18 1.76 21.55
CA ILE A 281 -9.89 0.54 20.81
C ILE A 281 -10.88 0.44 19.66
N LYS A 282 -10.35 0.45 18.43
CA LYS A 282 -11.12 0.07 17.26
C LYS A 282 -11.13 -1.44 17.16
N THR A 283 -12.31 -2.04 17.17
CA THR A 283 -12.53 -3.48 17.16
C THR A 283 -13.58 -3.87 16.12
N ASN A 284 -13.54 -5.12 15.66
CA ASN A 284 -14.61 -5.65 14.82
C ASN A 284 -15.86 -5.92 15.68
N GLY A 285 -16.99 -5.46 15.20
CA GLY A 285 -18.29 -5.79 15.77
C GLY A 285 -18.84 -7.14 15.29
N SER A 286 -19.98 -7.53 15.82
CA SER A 286 -20.57 -8.85 15.55
C SER A 286 -21.15 -9.01 14.14
N ALA A 287 -21.51 -7.93 13.47
CA ALA A 287 -22.03 -7.92 12.09
C ALA A 287 -20.92 -7.72 11.04
N GLY A 288 -19.64 -7.63 11.46
CA GLY A 288 -18.49 -7.49 10.57
C GLY A 288 -18.18 -6.05 10.18
N PHE A 289 -18.80 -5.07 10.84
CA PHE A 289 -18.39 -3.68 10.81
C PHE A 289 -17.63 -3.33 12.09
N MET A 290 -16.96 -2.21 12.08
CA MET A 290 -16.15 -1.80 13.23
C MET A 290 -16.94 -1.01 14.25
N GLU A 291 -16.49 -1.08 15.49
CA GLU A 291 -16.95 -0.23 16.59
C GLU A 291 -15.77 0.40 17.32
N LEU A 292 -16.02 1.43 18.10
CA LEU A 292 -15.03 2.11 18.91
C LEU A 292 -15.39 1.99 20.40
N VAL A 293 -14.49 1.34 21.13
CA VAL A 293 -14.63 1.09 22.56
C VAL A 293 -13.63 1.95 23.32
N LYS A 294 -14.10 2.72 24.30
CA LYS A 294 -13.27 3.40 25.28
C LYS A 294 -13.01 2.48 26.47
N VAL A 295 -11.76 2.30 26.83
CA VAL A 295 -11.33 1.64 28.06
C VAL A 295 -10.81 2.68 29.01
N GLN A 296 -11.47 2.86 30.13
CA GLN A 296 -11.08 3.80 31.17
C GLN A 296 -10.61 3.06 32.40
N MET A 297 -9.56 3.57 33.01
CA MET A 297 -9.01 3.01 34.24
C MET A 297 -9.48 3.80 35.44
N GLN A 298 -10.19 3.15 36.33
CA GLN A 298 -10.59 3.69 37.62
C GLN A 298 -10.15 2.74 38.72
N GLN A 299 -9.31 3.25 39.65
CA GLN A 299 -8.87 2.51 40.84
C GLN A 299 -8.27 1.10 40.55
N GLY A 300 -7.58 0.94 39.40
CA GLY A 300 -6.96 -0.34 39.02
C GLY A 300 -7.91 -1.32 38.32
N VAL A 301 -9.16 -0.98 38.10
CA VAL A 301 -10.13 -1.75 37.34
C VAL A 301 -10.33 -1.09 35.98
N ALA A 302 -10.39 -1.88 34.92
CA ALA A 302 -10.68 -1.41 33.57
C ALA A 302 -12.21 -1.45 33.35
N GLU A 303 -12.79 -0.31 33.06
CA GLU A 303 -14.18 -0.22 32.60
C GLU A 303 -14.16 0.05 31.10
N SER A 304 -14.92 -0.74 30.34
CA SER A 304 -15.08 -0.55 28.90
C SER A 304 -16.46 -0.03 28.58
N SER A 305 -16.53 0.94 27.67
CA SER A 305 -17.80 1.48 27.16
C SER A 305 -17.70 1.67 25.64
N THR A 306 -18.70 1.20 24.89
CA THR A 306 -18.76 1.43 23.45
C THR A 306 -19.23 2.86 23.22
N ILE A 307 -18.36 3.69 22.64
CA ILE A 307 -18.64 5.10 22.32
C ILE A 307 -19.15 5.30 20.89
N VAL A 308 -18.79 4.41 19.97
CA VAL A 308 -19.36 4.33 18.63
C VAL A 308 -19.75 2.88 18.39
N LYS A 309 -21.04 2.63 18.33
CA LYS A 309 -21.57 1.29 18.07
C LYS A 309 -21.36 0.90 16.60
N GLU A 310 -21.23 -0.39 16.39
CA GLU A 310 -21.30 -0.97 15.07
C GLU A 310 -22.58 -0.51 14.36
N GLY A 311 -22.42 -0.06 13.12
CA GLY A 311 -23.51 0.39 12.26
C GLY A 311 -23.49 -0.39 10.94
N ASN A 312 -24.00 0.24 9.92
CA ASN A 312 -24.00 -0.29 8.56
C ASN A 312 -22.88 0.28 7.68
N ALA A 313 -21.95 1.04 8.27
CA ALA A 313 -20.84 1.66 7.57
C ALA A 313 -19.50 1.32 8.27
N VAL A 314 -18.47 1.18 7.49
CA VAL A 314 -17.11 0.86 7.97
C VAL A 314 -16.51 2.08 8.65
N ILE A 315 -16.05 1.95 9.89
CA ILE A 315 -15.20 2.95 10.55
C ILE A 315 -13.77 2.76 10.03
N ASP A 316 -13.24 3.78 9.36
CA ASP A 316 -11.91 3.74 8.76
C ASP A 316 -10.88 4.39 9.68
N LYS A 317 -10.69 5.67 9.57
CA LYS A 317 -9.68 6.42 10.29
C LYS A 317 -10.26 6.99 11.59
N VAL A 318 -9.54 6.79 12.69
CA VAL A 318 -9.92 7.35 13.99
C VAL A 318 -8.77 8.21 14.51
N THR A 319 -9.10 9.35 15.09
CA THR A 319 -8.13 10.25 15.74
C THR A 319 -8.71 10.71 17.07
N VAL A 320 -7.95 10.52 18.15
CA VAL A 320 -8.33 10.99 19.49
C VAL A 320 -7.61 12.30 19.76
N GLY A 321 -8.38 13.38 19.80
CA GLY A 321 -7.90 14.72 20.11
C GLY A 321 -8.16 15.11 21.58
N LYS A 322 -7.81 16.35 21.93
CA LYS A 322 -7.98 16.89 23.27
C LYS A 322 -9.46 17.04 23.67
N GLU A 323 -10.28 17.50 22.75
CA GLU A 323 -11.66 17.88 23.02
C GLU A 323 -12.68 16.87 22.46
N TYR A 324 -12.30 16.09 21.44
CA TYR A 324 -13.19 15.17 20.75
C TYR A 324 -12.43 13.99 20.15
N VAL A 325 -13.20 12.96 19.82
CA VAL A 325 -12.77 11.86 18.97
C VAL A 325 -13.37 12.10 17.57
N GLN A 326 -12.49 12.11 16.57
CA GLN A 326 -12.85 12.15 15.17
C GLN A 326 -12.77 10.76 14.58
N TYR A 327 -13.76 10.37 13.77
CA TYR A 327 -13.67 9.17 12.97
C TYR A 327 -14.29 9.37 11.60
N GLU A 328 -13.69 8.71 10.60
CA GLU A 328 -14.22 8.63 9.26
C GLU A 328 -15.00 7.33 9.12
N ARG A 329 -16.12 7.36 8.41
CA ARG A 329 -16.86 6.17 8.01
C ARG A 329 -17.23 6.21 6.56
N TYR A 330 -17.36 5.03 5.95
CA TYR A 330 -17.83 4.92 4.58
C TYR A 330 -18.74 3.72 4.39
N LEU A 331 -19.61 3.82 3.37
CA LEU A 331 -20.41 2.74 2.84
C LEU A 331 -20.43 2.87 1.31
N GLY A 332 -19.72 1.98 0.63
CA GLY A 332 -19.53 2.13 -0.81
C GLY A 332 -18.83 3.46 -1.16
N ALA A 333 -19.54 4.31 -1.92
CA ALA A 333 -19.05 5.63 -2.32
C ALA A 333 -19.25 6.72 -1.25
N ASP A 334 -20.23 6.54 -0.39
CA ASP A 334 -20.55 7.51 0.65
C ASP A 334 -19.49 7.58 1.74
N ARG A 335 -19.15 8.81 2.15
CA ARG A 335 -18.12 9.08 3.17
C ARG A 335 -18.58 10.15 4.11
N TRP A 336 -18.32 9.92 5.40
CA TRP A 336 -18.60 10.87 6.46
C TRP A 336 -17.39 11.05 7.35
N VAL A 337 -17.21 12.27 7.84
CA VAL A 337 -16.41 12.54 9.02
C VAL A 337 -17.33 12.88 10.18
N ASN A 338 -17.07 12.27 11.31
CA ASN A 338 -17.89 12.36 12.51
C ASN A 338 -17.01 12.84 13.66
N PHE A 339 -17.61 13.62 14.54
CA PHE A 339 -16.99 14.10 15.75
C PHE A 339 -17.89 13.77 16.93
N VAL A 340 -17.34 13.14 17.94
CA VAL A 340 -18.02 12.83 19.20
C VAL A 340 -17.15 13.30 20.37
N ASP A 341 -17.77 13.59 21.53
CA ASP A 341 -16.99 13.78 22.74
C ASP A 341 -16.34 12.45 23.19
N HIS A 342 -15.53 12.50 24.24
CA HIS A 342 -14.85 11.31 24.76
C HIS A 342 -15.78 10.25 25.40
N ASN A 343 -17.08 10.52 25.49
CA ASN A 343 -18.11 9.59 25.98
C ASN A 343 -19.06 9.13 24.85
N GLY A 344 -18.81 9.57 23.61
CA GLY A 344 -19.59 9.17 22.43
C GLY A 344 -20.77 10.07 22.11
N LEU A 345 -20.94 11.23 22.82
CA LEU A 345 -21.98 12.18 22.47
C LEU A 345 -21.66 12.84 21.12
N PRO A 346 -22.56 12.79 20.13
CA PRO A 346 -22.31 13.41 18.83
C PRO A 346 -22.16 14.94 18.91
N LEU A 347 -21.12 15.45 18.27
CA LEU A 347 -20.81 16.88 18.16
C LEU A 347 -21.06 17.41 16.75
N ALA A 348 -20.61 16.68 15.73
CA ALA A 348 -20.77 17.03 14.33
C ALA A 348 -20.68 15.82 13.41
N GLU A 349 -21.37 15.90 12.28
CA GLU A 349 -21.24 14.97 11.17
C GLU A 349 -21.27 15.73 9.86
N VAL A 350 -20.35 15.40 8.93
CA VAL A 350 -20.30 15.99 7.59
C VAL A 350 -20.17 14.86 6.57
N LYS A 351 -21.11 14.79 5.62
CA LYS A 351 -20.99 13.93 4.45
C LYS A 351 -20.15 14.63 3.38
N ALA A 352 -19.09 13.96 2.92
CA ALA A 352 -18.34 14.44 1.77
C ALA A 352 -19.20 14.40 0.50
N PRO A 353 -18.94 15.25 -0.50
CA PRO A 353 -19.49 15.08 -1.83
C PRO A 353 -19.09 13.70 -2.41
N ASP A 354 -20.00 13.08 -3.15
CA ASP A 354 -19.83 11.68 -3.61
C ASP A 354 -18.60 11.47 -4.49
N CYS A 355 -18.16 12.51 -5.23
CA CYS A 355 -16.93 12.49 -6.01
C CYS A 355 -15.64 12.62 -5.19
N CYS A 356 -15.72 12.78 -3.86
CA CYS A 356 -14.60 13.19 -3.04
C CYS A 356 -14.28 12.21 -1.92
N ALA A 357 -12.99 12.11 -1.59
CA ALA A 357 -12.48 11.49 -0.37
C ALA A 357 -12.02 12.57 0.62
N ILE A 358 -12.18 12.27 1.90
CA ILE A 358 -11.71 13.10 3.00
C ILE A 358 -10.21 12.80 3.22
N VAL A 359 -9.38 13.83 3.21
CA VAL A 359 -7.95 13.73 3.53
C VAL A 359 -7.73 14.02 5.02
N SER A 360 -8.35 15.10 5.50
CA SER A 360 -8.36 15.47 6.92
C SER A 360 -9.57 16.37 7.21
N ALA A 361 -9.94 16.45 8.48
CA ALA A 361 -11.00 17.34 8.93
C ALA A 361 -10.68 17.90 10.32
N LYS A 362 -11.27 19.05 10.66
CA LYS A 362 -11.17 19.68 11.96
C LYS A 362 -12.48 20.34 12.32
N TYR A 363 -13.02 20.02 13.48
CA TYR A 363 -14.23 20.64 14.04
C TYR A 363 -13.86 21.87 14.86
N GLU A 364 -14.58 22.96 14.63
CA GLU A 364 -14.44 24.24 15.33
C GLU A 364 -15.77 24.55 16.07
N ALA A 365 -15.78 24.24 17.36
CA ALA A 365 -16.99 24.37 18.19
C ALA A 365 -17.48 25.83 18.28
N ALA A 366 -16.57 26.80 18.39
CA ALA A 366 -16.89 28.23 18.51
C ALA A 366 -17.65 28.78 17.30
N THR A 367 -17.31 28.36 16.11
CA THR A 367 -17.94 28.81 14.86
C THR A 367 -19.03 27.86 14.39
N GLN A 368 -19.14 26.66 14.95
CA GLN A 368 -20.01 25.58 14.48
C GLN A 368 -19.73 25.24 13.01
N THR A 369 -18.44 25.05 12.69
CA THR A 369 -17.98 24.69 11.36
C THR A 369 -17.04 23.50 11.39
N VAL A 370 -16.92 22.82 10.24
CA VAL A 370 -15.93 21.78 10.02
C VAL A 370 -15.07 22.17 8.82
N ALA A 371 -13.78 22.42 9.07
CA ALA A 371 -12.82 22.57 8.01
C ALA A 371 -12.44 21.18 7.48
N VAL A 372 -12.53 20.95 6.18
CA VAL A 372 -12.30 19.65 5.54
C VAL A 372 -11.35 19.81 4.37
N VAL A 373 -10.33 19.00 4.34
CA VAL A 373 -9.46 18.83 3.17
C VAL A 373 -10.00 17.64 2.37
N LEU A 374 -10.44 17.89 1.15
CA LEU A 374 -10.98 16.91 0.23
C LEU A 374 -9.99 16.63 -0.91
N GLN A 375 -10.09 15.46 -1.51
CA GLN A 375 -9.48 15.13 -2.79
C GLN A 375 -10.51 14.42 -3.68
N SER A 376 -10.25 14.40 -4.99
CA SER A 376 -11.07 13.69 -5.97
C SER A 376 -10.17 13.06 -7.05
N PRO A 377 -10.70 12.26 -7.98
CA PRO A 377 -9.90 11.75 -9.10
C PRO A 377 -9.24 12.84 -9.96
N VAL A 378 -9.76 14.07 -9.91
CA VAL A 378 -9.31 15.18 -10.76
C VAL A 378 -8.71 16.36 -9.99
N THR A 379 -8.71 16.33 -8.66
CA THR A 379 -8.15 17.41 -7.83
C THR A 379 -7.46 16.86 -6.59
N ARG A 380 -6.19 17.24 -6.40
CA ARG A 380 -5.34 16.71 -5.33
C ARG A 380 -5.78 17.15 -3.94
N ARG A 381 -6.09 18.44 -3.76
CA ARG A 381 -6.52 19.02 -2.47
C ARG A 381 -7.49 20.17 -2.70
N MET A 382 -8.57 20.16 -1.92
CA MET A 382 -9.56 21.22 -1.83
C MET A 382 -9.78 21.52 -0.36
N ASN A 383 -9.52 22.76 0.07
CA ASN A 383 -9.80 23.19 1.44
C ASN A 383 -11.20 23.79 1.46
N TRP A 384 -12.12 23.12 2.08
CA TRP A 384 -13.51 23.53 2.19
C TRP A 384 -13.96 23.58 3.64
N THR A 385 -14.91 24.44 3.93
CA THR A 385 -15.53 24.56 5.24
C THR A 385 -17.01 24.21 5.13
N PHE A 386 -17.51 23.36 6.04
CA PHE A 386 -18.93 23.06 6.14
C PHE A 386 -19.52 23.83 7.32
N ASP A 387 -20.56 24.61 7.10
CA ASP A 387 -21.34 25.30 8.14
C ASP A 387 -22.42 24.34 8.67
N LEU A 388 -22.31 23.94 9.93
CA LEU A 388 -23.23 22.97 10.56
C LEU A 388 -24.61 23.57 10.81
N ARG A 389 -24.73 24.90 11.00
CA ARG A 389 -26.01 25.59 11.22
C ARG A 389 -26.80 25.72 9.94
N LYS A 390 -26.12 26.09 8.85
CA LYS A 390 -26.72 26.25 7.53
C LYS A 390 -26.83 24.94 6.76
N LYS A 391 -26.04 23.92 7.17
CA LYS A 391 -25.89 22.64 6.48
C LYS A 391 -25.42 22.79 5.04
N GLU A 392 -24.49 23.73 4.82
CA GLU A 392 -23.95 24.04 3.48
C GLU A 392 -22.41 24.09 3.48
N TRP A 393 -21.83 23.82 2.32
CA TRP A 393 -20.42 23.96 2.05
C TRP A 393 -20.09 25.43 1.73
N LEU A 394 -19.17 26.00 2.52
CA LEU A 394 -18.57 27.29 2.25
C LEU A 394 -17.23 27.03 1.54
N THR A 395 -17.08 27.45 0.29
CA THR A 395 -15.85 27.23 -0.49
C THR A 395 -14.94 28.44 -0.38
N GLU A 396 -13.72 28.26 0.15
CA GLU A 396 -12.74 29.37 0.26
C GLU A 396 -12.13 29.76 -1.08
N ASP A 397 -12.11 28.87 -2.08
CA ASP A 397 -11.59 29.14 -3.43
C ASP A 397 -12.63 28.81 -4.51
N ALA A 398 -13.68 29.62 -4.57
CA ALA A 398 -14.77 29.45 -5.53
C ALA A 398 -14.35 29.62 -7.01
N SER A 399 -13.11 30.08 -7.27
CA SER A 399 -12.65 30.40 -8.61
C SER A 399 -12.08 29.22 -9.39
N LYS A 400 -11.54 28.21 -8.71
CA LYS A 400 -10.75 27.15 -9.35
C LYS A 400 -11.40 25.77 -9.38
N THR A 401 -12.19 25.42 -8.38
CA THR A 401 -12.85 24.12 -8.32
C THR A 401 -14.28 24.27 -7.82
N LYS A 402 -15.25 23.85 -8.62
CA LYS A 402 -16.67 23.85 -8.28
C LYS A 402 -17.21 22.42 -8.41
N ILE A 403 -18.11 22.03 -7.51
CA ILE A 403 -18.90 20.81 -7.66
C ILE A 403 -20.31 21.24 -8.04
N ALA A 404 -20.76 20.83 -9.23
CA ALA A 404 -22.13 20.96 -9.64
C ALA A 404 -22.84 19.62 -9.38
N ARG A 405 -23.86 19.62 -8.55
CA ARG A 405 -24.63 18.41 -8.25
C ARG A 405 -25.78 18.26 -9.23
N ASN A 406 -25.81 17.13 -9.95
CA ASN A 406 -27.00 16.58 -10.57
C ASN A 406 -27.30 15.25 -9.89
N PRO A 407 -28.57 14.88 -9.65
CA PRO A 407 -28.91 13.58 -9.08
C PRO A 407 -28.24 12.44 -9.90
N GLY A 408 -27.34 11.68 -9.25
CA GLY A 408 -26.61 10.54 -9.85
C GLY A 408 -25.36 10.89 -10.67
N LEU A 409 -24.99 12.17 -10.79
CA LEU A 409 -23.82 12.61 -11.53
C LEU A 409 -23.13 13.74 -10.78
N ASP A 410 -21.98 13.45 -10.17
CA ASP A 410 -21.13 14.49 -9.60
C ASP A 410 -20.21 15.05 -10.69
N MET A 411 -20.36 16.34 -10.93
CA MET A 411 -19.57 17.06 -11.89
C MET A 411 -18.57 17.98 -11.19
N MET A 412 -17.30 17.80 -11.49
CA MET A 412 -16.24 18.69 -11.02
C MET A 412 -15.76 19.60 -12.13
N ILE A 413 -15.59 20.89 -11.82
CA ILE A 413 -15.00 21.88 -12.71
C ILE A 413 -13.60 22.19 -12.17
N VAL A 414 -12.56 21.87 -12.94
CA VAL A 414 -11.15 22.10 -12.60
C VAL A 414 -10.53 22.92 -13.71
N ASN A 415 -10.04 24.14 -13.39
CA ASN A 415 -9.48 25.07 -14.36
C ASN A 415 -10.40 25.35 -15.58
N GLY A 416 -11.72 25.38 -15.35
CA GLY A 416 -12.72 25.58 -16.42
C GLY A 416 -13.11 24.31 -17.18
N GLU A 417 -12.40 23.22 -17.02
CA GLU A 417 -12.75 21.92 -17.62
C GLU A 417 -13.69 21.13 -16.69
N ARG A 418 -14.63 20.42 -17.28
CA ARG A 418 -15.68 19.69 -16.55
C ARG A 418 -15.39 18.19 -16.61
N PHE A 419 -15.45 17.53 -15.44
CA PHE A 419 -15.27 16.09 -15.30
C PHE A 419 -16.48 15.48 -14.60
N VAL A 420 -16.85 14.32 -15.08
CA VAL A 420 -17.99 13.53 -14.57
C VAL A 420 -17.45 12.34 -13.79
N THR A 421 -17.94 12.16 -12.57
CA THR A 421 -17.80 10.92 -11.82
C THR A 421 -19.17 10.33 -11.56
N ARG A 422 -19.41 9.11 -11.99
CA ARG A 422 -20.65 8.38 -11.71
C ARG A 422 -20.36 7.06 -11.05
N TYR A 423 -21.28 6.62 -10.23
CA TYR A 423 -21.28 5.33 -9.58
C TYR A 423 -22.41 4.48 -10.14
N ASP A 424 -22.03 3.38 -10.76
CA ASP A 424 -22.94 2.37 -11.32
C ASP A 424 -22.77 1.05 -10.57
N SER A 425 -23.51 0.05 -10.96
CA SER A 425 -23.32 -1.33 -10.50
C SER A 425 -23.60 -2.32 -11.60
N TYR A 426 -22.94 -3.47 -11.55
CA TYR A 426 -23.14 -4.57 -12.48
C TYR A 426 -23.24 -5.91 -11.74
N ARG A 427 -23.74 -6.92 -12.41
CA ARG A 427 -23.83 -8.27 -11.85
C ARG A 427 -22.54 -9.03 -12.14
N SER A 428 -21.94 -9.57 -11.08
CA SER A 428 -20.90 -10.60 -11.21
C SER A 428 -21.49 -11.92 -11.67
N LYS A 429 -20.65 -12.87 -12.01
CA LYS A 429 -21.04 -14.20 -12.51
C LYS A 429 -21.99 -14.97 -11.57
N ASP A 430 -21.86 -14.80 -10.26
CA ASP A 430 -22.73 -15.40 -9.25
C ASP A 430 -23.99 -14.57 -8.94
N GLY A 431 -24.20 -13.46 -9.67
CA GLY A 431 -25.33 -12.56 -9.48
C GLY A 431 -25.12 -11.45 -8.46
N THR A 432 -24.00 -11.43 -7.73
CA THR A 432 -23.66 -10.37 -6.78
C THR A 432 -23.56 -9.03 -7.50
N MET A 433 -24.19 -7.99 -6.93
CA MET A 433 -24.09 -6.63 -7.46
C MET A 433 -22.79 -5.96 -7.02
N ILE A 434 -21.94 -5.61 -7.95
CA ILE A 434 -20.64 -4.99 -7.73
C ILE A 434 -20.71 -3.51 -8.14
N PRO A 435 -20.49 -2.56 -7.22
CA PRO A 435 -20.39 -1.14 -7.55
C PRO A 435 -19.15 -0.84 -8.40
N ILE A 436 -19.27 0.14 -9.28
CA ILE A 436 -18.18 0.60 -10.12
C ILE A 436 -18.18 2.12 -10.23
N ARG A 437 -17.00 2.72 -10.06
CA ARG A 437 -16.79 4.15 -10.31
C ARG A 437 -16.29 4.35 -11.74
N VAL A 438 -16.91 5.28 -12.45
CA VAL A 438 -16.53 5.69 -13.81
C VAL A 438 -16.28 7.18 -13.83
N THR A 439 -15.06 7.61 -14.21
CA THR A 439 -14.68 9.02 -14.26
C THR A 439 -14.12 9.37 -15.62
N TYR A 440 -14.56 10.49 -16.19
CA TYR A 440 -14.15 10.97 -17.50
C TYR A 440 -14.38 12.49 -17.65
N LYS A 441 -13.75 13.10 -18.64
CA LYS A 441 -13.99 14.50 -19.00
C LYS A 441 -15.36 14.65 -19.67
N GLU A 442 -16.14 15.67 -19.33
CA GLU A 442 -17.40 15.98 -20.03
C GLU A 442 -17.15 16.16 -21.53
N GLY A 443 -18.04 15.61 -22.34
CA GLY A 443 -17.89 15.57 -23.79
C GLY A 443 -17.07 14.38 -24.33
N THR A 444 -16.53 13.53 -23.45
CA THR A 444 -15.98 12.24 -23.90
C THR A 444 -17.11 11.40 -24.51
N GLU A 445 -16.96 11.01 -25.77
CA GLU A 445 -17.96 10.22 -26.47
C GLU A 445 -17.94 8.76 -25.98
N LEU A 446 -18.96 8.38 -25.21
CA LEU A 446 -19.18 7.00 -24.78
C LEU A 446 -19.96 6.24 -25.88
N ASN A 447 -19.31 6.07 -27.02
CA ASN A 447 -19.89 5.48 -28.26
C ASN A 447 -19.31 4.07 -28.55
N GLY A 448 -18.79 3.38 -27.55
CA GLY A 448 -18.11 2.09 -27.68
C GLY A 448 -16.64 2.21 -28.08
N LYS A 449 -16.09 3.40 -28.27
CA LYS A 449 -14.68 3.57 -28.71
C LYS A 449 -13.86 4.44 -27.76
N ALA A 450 -14.38 4.76 -26.57
CA ALA A 450 -13.62 5.54 -25.60
C ALA A 450 -12.41 4.74 -25.07
N PRO A 451 -11.19 5.28 -25.17
CA PRO A 451 -10.03 4.70 -24.51
C PRO A 451 -10.30 4.56 -23.02
N THR A 452 -10.26 3.33 -22.52
CA THR A 452 -10.68 3.04 -21.14
C THR A 452 -9.56 2.32 -20.41
N LEU A 453 -9.22 2.82 -19.21
CA LEU A 453 -8.34 2.16 -18.25
C LEU A 453 -9.17 1.66 -17.07
N MET A 454 -9.20 0.36 -16.86
CA MET A 454 -9.82 -0.25 -15.69
C MET A 454 -8.76 -0.80 -14.75
N GLU A 455 -8.81 -0.39 -13.49
CA GLU A 455 -7.87 -0.80 -12.46
C GLU A 455 -8.53 -1.59 -11.35
N GLY A 456 -7.84 -2.63 -10.84
CA GLY A 456 -8.37 -3.49 -9.80
C GLY A 456 -7.31 -4.05 -8.87
N TYR A 457 -7.74 -4.40 -7.64
CA TYR A 457 -6.92 -5.07 -6.63
C TYR A 457 -7.66 -6.27 -6.01
N GLY A 458 -8.72 -6.04 -5.23
CA GLY A 458 -9.63 -7.07 -4.71
C GLY A 458 -8.99 -8.04 -3.72
N GLY A 459 -8.24 -7.55 -2.74
CA GLY A 459 -7.63 -8.41 -1.72
C GLY A 459 -7.10 -7.66 -0.51
N PHE A 460 -6.75 -8.42 0.54
CA PHE A 460 -6.14 -7.93 1.79
C PHE A 460 -6.97 -6.87 2.53
N ALA A 461 -8.28 -6.86 2.32
CA ALA A 461 -9.19 -5.84 2.86
C ALA A 461 -8.82 -4.40 2.43
N LEU A 462 -8.06 -4.22 1.34
CA LEU A 462 -7.63 -2.91 0.88
C LEU A 462 -8.63 -2.29 -0.10
N ASN A 463 -8.97 -1.04 0.13
CA ASN A 463 -9.93 -0.27 -0.70
C ASN A 463 -9.21 0.56 -1.77
N ASN A 464 -8.27 -0.06 -2.49
CA ASN A 464 -7.52 0.59 -3.56
C ASN A 464 -8.43 0.89 -4.76
N TYR A 465 -8.08 1.89 -5.54
CA TYR A 465 -8.68 2.32 -6.82
C TYR A 465 -10.12 2.85 -6.75
N PHE A 466 -11.06 2.18 -6.08
CA PHE A 466 -12.45 2.66 -6.01
C PHE A 466 -12.57 3.98 -5.24
N HIS A 467 -11.71 4.24 -4.26
CA HIS A 467 -11.65 5.53 -3.59
C HIS A 467 -11.32 6.65 -4.57
N PRO A 468 -12.02 7.79 -4.51
CA PRO A 468 -11.78 8.91 -5.43
C PRO A 468 -10.49 9.67 -5.07
N ALA A 469 -9.34 9.01 -5.20
CA ALA A 469 -8.04 9.61 -4.96
C ALA A 469 -7.47 10.22 -6.25
N TYR A 470 -6.74 11.33 -6.11
CA TYR A 470 -6.04 11.97 -7.21
C TYR A 470 -4.76 11.21 -7.57
N GLU A 471 -4.63 10.87 -8.84
CA GLU A 471 -3.38 10.43 -9.45
C GLU A 471 -3.13 11.25 -10.71
N ARG A 472 -1.96 11.89 -10.80
CA ARG A 472 -1.67 12.88 -11.84
C ARG A 472 -1.80 12.34 -13.26
N MET A 473 -1.24 11.18 -13.53
CA MET A 473 -1.27 10.64 -14.88
C MET A 473 -2.65 10.08 -15.26
N THR A 474 -3.40 9.54 -14.31
CA THR A 474 -4.81 9.16 -14.51
C THR A 474 -5.65 10.41 -14.82
N PHE A 475 -5.38 11.52 -14.15
CA PHE A 475 -6.01 12.80 -14.49
C PHE A 475 -5.67 13.24 -15.92
N GLU A 476 -4.38 13.22 -16.32
CA GLU A 476 -3.98 13.58 -17.70
C GLU A 476 -4.58 12.63 -18.74
N PHE A 477 -4.72 11.36 -18.42
CA PHE A 477 -5.40 10.39 -19.29
C PHE A 477 -6.87 10.77 -19.48
N MET A 478 -7.60 11.10 -18.40
CA MET A 478 -8.99 11.53 -18.49
C MET A 478 -9.11 12.90 -19.20
N LYS A 479 -8.21 13.84 -18.93
CA LYS A 479 -8.15 15.13 -19.61
C LYS A 479 -8.00 14.97 -21.13
N SER A 480 -7.27 13.95 -21.55
CA SER A 480 -7.03 13.59 -22.95
C SER A 480 -8.14 12.74 -23.59
N GLY A 481 -9.30 12.63 -22.95
CA GLY A 481 -10.47 11.89 -23.48
C GLY A 481 -10.56 10.43 -23.05
N GLY A 482 -9.72 9.97 -22.12
CA GLY A 482 -9.80 8.63 -21.55
C GLY A 482 -10.91 8.48 -20.51
N VAL A 483 -11.37 7.27 -20.32
CA VAL A 483 -12.30 6.88 -19.25
C VAL A 483 -11.56 6.04 -18.22
N HIS A 484 -11.64 6.42 -16.95
CA HIS A 484 -11.09 5.64 -15.84
C HIS A 484 -12.19 4.88 -15.11
N MET A 485 -12.01 3.57 -14.94
CA MET A 485 -12.94 2.67 -14.28
C MET A 485 -12.30 1.97 -13.10
N ALA A 486 -13.02 1.88 -11.99
CA ALA A 486 -12.56 1.22 -10.78
C ALA A 486 -13.72 0.48 -10.09
N PRO A 487 -13.84 -0.86 -10.23
CA PRO A 487 -14.85 -1.64 -9.53
C PRO A 487 -14.49 -1.84 -8.05
N ALA A 488 -15.53 -1.87 -7.19
CA ALA A 488 -15.44 -2.18 -5.77
C ALA A 488 -15.38 -3.70 -5.55
N LEU A 489 -14.33 -4.34 -6.03
CA LEU A 489 -14.19 -5.81 -6.03
C LEU A 489 -14.32 -6.43 -4.65
N ARG A 490 -14.93 -7.61 -4.56
CA ARG A 490 -14.86 -8.46 -3.35
C ARG A 490 -13.41 -8.73 -2.97
N GLY A 491 -13.15 -9.07 -1.71
CA GLY A 491 -11.79 -9.14 -1.18
C GLY A 491 -11.24 -7.79 -0.68
N SER A 492 -11.88 -6.67 -1.03
CA SER A 492 -11.69 -5.36 -0.38
C SER A 492 -12.58 -5.24 0.87
N TYR A 493 -12.53 -4.11 1.58
CA TYR A 493 -13.31 -3.87 2.80
C TYR A 493 -14.46 -2.86 2.60
N PHE A 494 -14.89 -2.61 1.35
CA PHE A 494 -15.90 -1.58 1.02
C PHE A 494 -17.23 -1.74 1.74
N PHE A 495 -17.63 -2.98 2.01
CA PHE A 495 -18.85 -3.32 2.71
C PHE A 495 -18.55 -4.20 3.93
N GLY A 496 -17.42 -3.94 4.61
CA GLY A 496 -17.00 -4.63 5.82
C GLY A 496 -16.38 -6.01 5.58
N GLU A 497 -16.27 -6.79 6.66
CA GLU A 497 -15.58 -8.10 6.66
C GLU A 497 -16.24 -9.10 5.72
N THR A 498 -17.57 -9.11 5.65
CA THR A 498 -18.32 -10.02 4.75
C THR A 498 -17.91 -9.85 3.30
N TRP A 499 -17.64 -8.61 2.86
CA TRP A 499 -17.18 -8.33 1.50
C TRP A 499 -15.76 -8.84 1.26
N HIS A 500 -14.89 -8.70 2.25
CA HIS A 500 -13.55 -9.27 2.23
C HIS A 500 -13.58 -10.80 2.20
N GLU A 501 -14.39 -11.43 3.07
CA GLU A 501 -14.54 -12.88 3.14
C GLU A 501 -15.04 -13.53 1.85
N GLN A 502 -15.85 -12.81 1.08
CA GLN A 502 -16.36 -13.31 -0.21
C GLN A 502 -15.30 -13.29 -1.32
N GLY A 503 -14.14 -12.67 -1.12
CA GLY A 503 -13.04 -12.61 -2.09
C GLY A 503 -11.71 -13.18 -1.59
N ARG A 504 -11.65 -13.79 -0.39
CA ARG A 504 -10.42 -14.38 0.16
C ARG A 504 -10.44 -15.92 0.20
N GLY A 505 -9.27 -16.51 0.41
CA GLY A 505 -9.10 -17.95 0.54
C GLY A 505 -9.61 -18.71 -0.68
N LEU A 506 -10.45 -19.69 -0.46
CA LEU A 506 -11.05 -20.52 -1.53
C LEU A 506 -12.01 -19.76 -2.46
N LYS A 507 -12.43 -18.56 -2.06
CA LYS A 507 -13.34 -17.71 -2.84
C LYS A 507 -12.63 -16.71 -3.75
N LYS A 508 -11.32 -16.84 -3.97
CA LYS A 508 -10.53 -15.94 -4.81
C LYS A 508 -11.04 -15.79 -6.25
N GLN A 509 -11.66 -16.82 -6.80
CA GLN A 509 -12.25 -16.74 -8.14
C GLN A 509 -13.33 -15.65 -8.24
N ASN A 510 -14.06 -15.35 -7.16
CA ASN A 510 -15.07 -14.30 -7.16
C ASN A 510 -14.48 -12.92 -7.51
N VAL A 511 -13.25 -12.63 -7.06
CA VAL A 511 -12.56 -11.36 -7.39
C VAL A 511 -12.29 -11.25 -8.88
N ILE A 512 -11.89 -12.36 -9.49
CA ILE A 512 -11.59 -12.44 -10.92
C ILE A 512 -12.90 -12.32 -11.73
N ASP A 513 -13.96 -13.01 -11.30
CA ASP A 513 -15.27 -12.97 -11.93
C ASP A 513 -15.89 -11.55 -11.82
N ASP A 514 -15.70 -10.86 -10.68
CA ASP A 514 -16.11 -9.46 -10.52
C ASP A 514 -15.40 -8.56 -11.54
N PHE A 515 -14.09 -8.73 -11.72
CA PHE A 515 -13.30 -7.90 -12.62
C PHE A 515 -13.62 -8.16 -14.10
N ILE A 516 -13.84 -9.43 -14.46
CA ILE A 516 -14.31 -9.82 -15.78
C ILE A 516 -15.71 -9.23 -16.05
N GLY A 517 -16.62 -9.34 -15.06
CA GLY A 517 -17.96 -8.78 -15.16
C GLY A 517 -17.97 -7.26 -15.38
N ALA A 518 -17.01 -6.52 -14.78
CA ALA A 518 -16.84 -5.09 -15.04
C ALA A 518 -16.51 -4.79 -16.51
N ALA A 519 -15.63 -5.60 -17.11
CA ALA A 519 -15.28 -5.47 -18.53
C ALA A 519 -16.48 -5.78 -19.44
N GLU A 520 -17.19 -6.87 -19.16
CA GLU A 520 -18.41 -7.25 -19.91
C GLU A 520 -19.47 -6.16 -19.82
N TRP A 521 -19.67 -5.61 -18.60
CA TRP A 521 -20.60 -4.51 -18.38
C TRP A 521 -20.21 -3.24 -19.16
N ALA A 522 -18.94 -2.86 -19.15
CA ALA A 522 -18.46 -1.68 -19.87
C ALA A 522 -18.68 -1.76 -21.37
N ILE A 523 -18.42 -2.94 -21.95
CA ILE A 523 -18.63 -3.23 -23.36
C ILE A 523 -20.13 -3.23 -23.70
N ALA A 524 -20.93 -3.92 -22.90
CA ALA A 524 -22.39 -4.01 -23.11
C ALA A 524 -23.11 -2.66 -22.99
N ASN A 525 -22.57 -1.75 -22.18
CA ASN A 525 -23.11 -0.39 -22.03
C ASN A 525 -22.51 0.64 -23.00
N GLY A 526 -21.74 0.19 -23.99
CA GLY A 526 -21.20 1.04 -25.03
C GLY A 526 -20.18 2.07 -24.54
N ILE A 527 -19.53 1.84 -23.39
CA ILE A 527 -18.45 2.72 -22.90
C ILE A 527 -17.23 2.54 -23.79
N THR A 528 -16.86 1.28 -24.05
CA THR A 528 -15.67 0.90 -24.80
C THR A 528 -15.89 -0.41 -25.55
N ILE A 529 -14.90 -0.83 -26.34
CA ILE A 529 -14.81 -2.16 -26.95
C ILE A 529 -13.50 -2.82 -26.49
N PRO A 530 -13.32 -4.15 -26.68
CA PRO A 530 -12.12 -4.85 -26.25
C PRO A 530 -10.82 -4.17 -26.70
N GLU A 531 -10.73 -3.68 -27.92
CA GLU A 531 -9.55 -3.04 -28.49
C GLU A 531 -9.10 -1.80 -27.74
N PHE A 532 -10.05 -1.07 -27.12
CA PHE A 532 -9.83 0.16 -26.37
C PHE A 532 -9.94 -0.01 -24.85
N LEU A 533 -10.09 -1.27 -24.36
CA LEU A 533 -10.09 -1.58 -22.94
C LEU A 533 -8.70 -2.03 -22.48
N ALA A 534 -8.04 -1.18 -21.70
CA ALA A 534 -6.80 -1.50 -20.98
C ALA A 534 -7.12 -1.89 -19.53
N ILE A 535 -6.39 -2.86 -18.99
CA ILE A 535 -6.50 -3.28 -17.60
C ILE A 535 -5.14 -3.23 -16.89
N SER A 536 -5.17 -2.81 -15.62
CA SER A 536 -3.98 -2.66 -14.79
C SER A 536 -4.23 -3.10 -13.35
N GLY A 537 -3.19 -3.64 -12.73
CA GLY A 537 -3.17 -3.97 -11.32
C GLY A 537 -1.78 -4.40 -10.87
N ALA A 538 -1.45 -4.10 -9.61
CA ALA A 538 -0.14 -4.38 -9.05
C ALA A 538 -0.23 -5.37 -7.88
N SER A 539 0.82 -6.18 -7.64
CA SER A 539 0.84 -7.16 -6.55
C SER A 539 -0.30 -8.17 -6.68
N HIS A 540 -1.21 -8.24 -5.71
CA HIS A 540 -2.45 -9.02 -5.85
C HIS A 540 -3.28 -8.60 -7.07
N GLY A 541 -3.31 -7.30 -7.40
CA GLY A 541 -3.91 -6.79 -8.63
C GLY A 541 -3.18 -7.28 -9.89
N GLY A 542 -1.88 -7.55 -9.82
CA GLY A 542 -1.12 -8.18 -10.91
C GLY A 542 -1.56 -9.63 -11.16
N LEU A 543 -1.82 -10.39 -10.10
CA LEU A 543 -2.46 -11.71 -10.19
C LEU A 543 -3.85 -11.61 -10.83
N LEU A 544 -4.67 -10.64 -10.39
CA LEU A 544 -6.00 -10.39 -10.92
C LEU A 544 -6.00 -10.14 -12.44
N VAL A 545 -5.14 -9.22 -12.90
CA VAL A 545 -5.01 -8.90 -14.33
C VAL A 545 -4.52 -10.11 -15.13
N ALA A 546 -3.50 -10.81 -14.63
CA ALA A 546 -2.98 -12.02 -15.27
C ALA A 546 -4.04 -13.12 -15.36
N ALA A 547 -4.84 -13.32 -14.29
CA ALA A 547 -5.94 -14.28 -14.28
C ALA A 547 -7.08 -13.88 -15.23
N ALA A 548 -7.42 -12.59 -15.30
CA ALA A 548 -8.46 -12.11 -16.21
C ALA A 548 -8.10 -12.36 -17.68
N ILE A 549 -6.88 -12.03 -18.11
CA ILE A 549 -6.46 -12.25 -19.51
C ILE A 549 -6.28 -13.72 -19.88
N THR A 550 -6.01 -14.60 -18.91
CA THR A 550 -5.92 -16.04 -19.19
C THR A 550 -7.28 -16.74 -19.22
N GLN A 551 -8.31 -16.14 -18.57
CA GLN A 551 -9.67 -16.67 -18.56
C GLN A 551 -10.55 -16.06 -19.68
N ARG A 552 -10.40 -14.76 -19.95
CA ARG A 552 -11.20 -14.02 -20.95
C ARG A 552 -10.32 -13.02 -21.72
N PRO A 553 -9.36 -13.52 -22.53
CA PRO A 553 -8.47 -12.66 -23.34
C PRO A 553 -9.22 -11.80 -24.37
N ASP A 554 -10.41 -12.25 -24.77
CA ASP A 554 -11.28 -11.62 -25.77
C ASP A 554 -11.83 -10.24 -25.34
N LEU A 555 -11.82 -9.94 -24.05
CA LEU A 555 -12.40 -8.70 -23.50
C LEU A 555 -11.42 -7.52 -23.48
N PHE A 556 -10.13 -7.74 -23.73
CA PHE A 556 -9.11 -6.74 -23.46
C PHE A 556 -8.21 -6.47 -24.68
N GLY A 557 -7.85 -5.21 -24.90
CA GLY A 557 -6.89 -4.82 -25.94
C GLY A 557 -5.47 -4.64 -25.40
N LEU A 558 -5.35 -4.34 -24.08
CA LEU A 558 -4.08 -4.09 -23.42
C LEU A 558 -4.13 -4.50 -21.94
N ALA A 559 -3.06 -5.14 -21.45
CA ALA A 559 -2.97 -5.57 -20.07
C ALA A 559 -1.61 -5.28 -19.44
N PHE A 560 -1.65 -4.83 -18.17
CA PHE A 560 -0.48 -4.54 -17.36
C PHE A 560 -0.52 -5.33 -16.04
N PRO A 561 -0.17 -6.63 -16.03
CA PRO A 561 0.05 -7.36 -14.80
C PRO A 561 1.39 -6.93 -14.17
N GLN A 562 1.32 -6.25 -13.02
CA GLN A 562 2.48 -5.66 -12.38
C GLN A 562 2.80 -6.39 -11.07
N TYR A 563 4.04 -6.88 -10.90
CA TYR A 563 4.55 -7.50 -9.66
C TYR A 563 3.65 -8.63 -9.11
N GLY A 564 2.89 -9.31 -9.96
CA GLY A 564 1.89 -10.30 -9.55
C GLY A 564 2.50 -11.66 -9.20
N PRO A 565 1.96 -12.38 -8.19
CA PRO A 565 2.29 -13.77 -7.92
C PRO A 565 1.65 -14.70 -8.96
N ASN A 566 2.04 -14.58 -10.23
CA ASN A 566 1.38 -15.19 -11.38
C ASN A 566 1.56 -16.71 -11.47
N ALA A 567 2.62 -17.26 -10.87
CA ALA A 567 2.76 -18.70 -10.59
C ALA A 567 2.14 -19.02 -9.23
N PHE A 568 0.85 -18.72 -9.07
CA PHE A 568 0.19 -18.71 -7.76
C PHE A 568 0.17 -20.10 -7.09
N HIS A 569 0.03 -21.16 -7.86
CA HIS A 569 0.09 -22.55 -7.41
C HIS A 569 1.46 -22.92 -6.79
N ASP A 570 2.53 -22.23 -7.17
CA ASP A 570 3.91 -22.47 -6.73
C ASP A 570 4.41 -21.39 -5.75
N LYS A 571 3.50 -20.49 -5.33
CA LYS A 571 3.83 -19.37 -4.45
C LYS A 571 4.59 -19.78 -3.19
N PRO A 572 4.25 -20.88 -2.47
CA PRO A 572 4.99 -21.27 -1.28
C PRO A 572 6.47 -21.61 -1.52
N SER A 573 6.83 -22.11 -2.71
CA SER A 573 8.22 -22.42 -3.06
C SER A 573 8.99 -21.20 -3.59
N LEU A 574 8.30 -20.27 -4.23
CA LEU A 574 8.90 -19.06 -4.81
C LEU A 574 9.00 -17.91 -3.78
N ASP A 575 7.99 -17.80 -2.92
CA ASP A 575 7.92 -16.83 -1.84
C ASP A 575 7.80 -17.56 -0.50
N PRO A 576 8.87 -18.10 0.07
CA PRO A 576 8.81 -18.91 1.29
C PRO A 576 8.32 -18.12 2.51
N ILE A 577 8.17 -16.80 2.38
CA ILE A 577 7.65 -15.93 3.42
C ILE A 577 6.13 -15.93 3.36
N SER A 578 5.51 -16.96 3.97
CA SER A 578 4.07 -16.96 4.21
C SER A 578 3.78 -16.27 5.54
N THR A 579 3.39 -15.01 5.49
CA THR A 579 2.94 -14.30 6.71
C THR A 579 1.54 -14.78 7.12
N PRO A 580 1.13 -14.63 8.38
CA PRO A 580 -0.25 -14.91 8.81
C PRO A 580 -1.29 -14.17 7.95
N LEU A 581 -0.97 -12.94 7.52
CA LEU A 581 -1.83 -12.15 6.62
C LEU A 581 -1.99 -12.82 5.25
N GLN A 582 -0.93 -13.41 4.70
CA GLN A 582 -1.02 -14.14 3.43
C GLN A 582 -1.81 -15.44 3.58
N LYS A 583 -1.68 -16.14 4.72
CA LYS A 583 -2.52 -17.32 5.01
C LYS A 583 -3.99 -16.94 5.14
N LEU A 584 -4.29 -15.83 5.77
CA LEU A 584 -5.66 -15.32 5.86
C LEU A 584 -6.22 -15.01 4.46
N GLU A 585 -5.43 -14.37 3.60
CA GLU A 585 -5.85 -13.92 2.27
C GLU A 585 -5.95 -15.05 1.23
N TYR A 586 -5.04 -16.01 1.28
CA TYR A 586 -4.89 -17.06 0.26
C TYR A 586 -5.22 -18.47 0.74
N ALA A 587 -5.64 -18.64 1.99
CA ALA A 587 -5.67 -19.89 2.73
C ALA A 587 -4.26 -20.49 2.95
N ASP A 588 -4.16 -21.67 3.56
CA ASP A 588 -2.87 -22.31 3.82
C ASP A 588 -2.39 -23.10 2.59
N LEU A 589 -1.72 -22.39 1.67
CA LEU A 589 -1.15 -23.00 0.47
C LEU A 589 0.00 -23.99 0.74
N ILE A 590 0.46 -24.12 2.00
CA ILE A 590 1.56 -25.02 2.37
C ILE A 590 1.01 -26.37 2.84
N SER A 591 0.01 -26.39 3.70
CA SER A 591 -0.44 -27.59 4.39
C SER A 591 -1.88 -28.01 4.06
N ASP A 592 -2.67 -27.16 3.41
CA ASP A 592 -4.06 -27.48 3.02
C ASP A 592 -4.15 -27.90 1.53
N PRO A 593 -4.39 -29.20 1.22
CA PRO A 593 -4.53 -29.68 -0.15
C PRO A 593 -5.68 -29.01 -0.92
N VAL A 594 -6.75 -28.61 -0.24
CA VAL A 594 -7.90 -27.95 -0.87
C VAL A 594 -7.49 -26.56 -1.34
N ALA A 595 -6.75 -25.83 -0.50
CA ALA A 595 -6.22 -24.54 -0.85
C ALA A 595 -5.19 -24.62 -2.00
N GLN A 596 -4.34 -25.65 -1.99
CA GLN A 596 -3.38 -25.90 -3.07
C GLN A 596 -4.08 -26.16 -4.41
N GLU A 597 -5.11 -27.01 -4.42
CA GLU A 597 -5.87 -27.30 -5.63
C GLU A 597 -6.63 -26.06 -6.13
N ASN A 598 -7.27 -25.30 -5.21
CA ASN A 598 -7.89 -24.03 -5.58
C ASN A 598 -6.88 -23.04 -6.20
N ALA A 599 -5.66 -22.96 -5.64
CA ALA A 599 -4.60 -22.13 -6.20
C ALA A 599 -4.20 -22.57 -7.63
N ARG A 600 -4.22 -23.86 -7.93
CA ARG A 600 -3.98 -24.40 -9.29
C ARG A 600 -5.05 -23.93 -10.27
N THR A 601 -6.31 -23.96 -9.85
CA THR A 601 -7.42 -23.59 -10.74
C THR A 601 -7.40 -22.12 -11.14
N ILE A 602 -6.87 -21.23 -10.31
CA ILE A 602 -6.82 -19.79 -10.58
C ILE A 602 -5.45 -19.29 -11.02
N SER A 603 -4.40 -20.13 -10.95
CA SER A 603 -3.03 -19.72 -11.29
C SER A 603 -2.90 -19.32 -12.76
N PRO A 604 -2.55 -18.07 -13.09
CA PRO A 604 -2.44 -17.61 -14.48
C PRO A 604 -1.44 -18.42 -15.29
N GLU A 605 -0.34 -18.85 -14.68
CA GLU A 605 0.69 -19.65 -15.35
C GLU A 605 0.13 -20.98 -15.87
N LEU A 606 -0.69 -21.66 -15.08
CA LEU A 606 -1.30 -22.94 -15.48
C LEU A 606 -2.47 -22.78 -16.45
N ARG A 607 -3.09 -21.62 -16.47
CA ARG A 607 -4.22 -21.33 -17.36
C ARG A 607 -3.80 -20.74 -18.70
N ALA A 608 -2.53 -20.38 -18.88
CA ALA A 608 -2.01 -19.87 -20.14
C ALA A 608 -1.91 -20.99 -21.16
N ILE A 609 -2.93 -21.09 -22.02
CA ILE A 609 -3.03 -22.05 -23.14
C ILE A 609 -2.83 -21.33 -24.48
N LYS A 610 -2.68 -22.08 -25.58
CA LYS A 610 -2.58 -21.51 -26.95
C LYS A 610 -3.85 -20.79 -27.33
N GLN A 611 -3.82 -19.47 -27.36
CA GLN A 611 -4.91 -18.58 -27.79
C GLN A 611 -4.38 -17.18 -28.10
N LYS A 612 -5.24 -16.31 -28.64
CA LYS A 612 -4.91 -14.90 -28.89
C LYS A 612 -5.08 -14.12 -27.58
N TYR A 613 -3.96 -13.65 -27.02
CA TYR A 613 -3.94 -12.76 -25.86
C TYR A 613 -3.95 -11.30 -26.28
N PRO A 614 -4.42 -10.37 -25.42
CA PRO A 614 -4.24 -8.95 -25.64
C PRO A 614 -2.76 -8.57 -25.66
N MET A 615 -2.43 -7.40 -26.20
CA MET A 615 -1.13 -6.81 -25.94
C MET A 615 -0.86 -6.79 -24.43
N THR A 616 0.23 -7.39 -23.98
CA THR A 616 0.49 -7.53 -22.57
C THR A 616 1.91 -7.04 -22.23
N VAL A 617 2.02 -6.15 -21.24
CA VAL A 617 3.30 -5.70 -20.71
C VAL A 617 3.40 -6.14 -19.26
N VAL A 618 4.13 -7.22 -19.02
CA VAL A 618 4.45 -7.70 -17.67
C VAL A 618 5.51 -6.78 -17.07
N ILE A 619 5.22 -6.18 -15.92
CA ILE A 619 6.13 -5.25 -15.24
C ILE A 619 6.58 -5.87 -13.92
N THR A 620 7.88 -5.81 -13.62
CA THR A 620 8.42 -6.32 -12.35
C THR A 620 9.67 -5.58 -11.92
N GLY A 621 9.93 -5.58 -10.61
CA GLY A 621 11.18 -5.11 -10.01
C GLY A 621 12.15 -6.27 -9.82
N ARG A 622 13.39 -6.11 -10.23
CA ARG A 622 14.41 -7.18 -10.11
C ARG A 622 14.74 -7.53 -8.65
N ARG A 623 14.55 -6.57 -7.75
CA ARG A 623 14.85 -6.70 -6.31
C ARG A 623 13.59 -6.87 -5.46
N ASP A 624 12.51 -7.32 -6.06
CA ASP A 624 11.28 -7.58 -5.35
C ASP A 624 11.48 -8.76 -4.39
N SER A 625 11.46 -8.46 -3.09
CA SER A 625 11.62 -9.43 -2.00
C SER A 625 10.29 -9.95 -1.48
N ARG A 626 9.17 -9.30 -1.83
CA ARG A 626 7.81 -9.68 -1.39
C ARG A 626 7.14 -10.64 -2.35
N VAL A 627 7.23 -10.37 -3.64
CA VAL A 627 6.80 -11.25 -4.72
C VAL A 627 7.98 -11.48 -5.63
N ASN A 628 8.56 -12.68 -5.55
CA ASN A 628 9.76 -13.00 -6.32
C ASN A 628 9.53 -12.72 -7.81
N PRO A 629 10.41 -11.95 -8.46
CA PRO A 629 10.23 -11.59 -9.88
C PRO A 629 10.17 -12.80 -10.82
N ILE A 630 10.56 -13.97 -10.35
CA ILE A 630 10.43 -15.23 -11.09
C ILE A 630 8.97 -15.51 -11.49
N HIS A 631 8.00 -15.11 -10.67
CA HIS A 631 6.58 -15.18 -11.00
C HIS A 631 6.24 -14.47 -12.32
N SER A 632 6.79 -13.26 -12.47
CA SER A 632 6.60 -12.44 -13.67
C SER A 632 7.38 -12.99 -14.87
N TYR A 633 8.59 -13.50 -14.65
CA TYR A 633 9.41 -14.06 -15.72
C TYR A 633 8.82 -15.34 -16.28
N ARG A 634 8.37 -16.25 -15.42
CA ARG A 634 7.72 -17.51 -15.84
C ARG A 634 6.42 -17.22 -16.56
N PHE A 635 5.57 -16.35 -16.02
CA PHE A 635 4.31 -15.97 -16.65
C PHE A 635 4.52 -15.33 -18.02
N PHE A 636 5.47 -14.39 -18.15
CA PHE A 636 5.82 -13.80 -19.43
C PHE A 636 6.23 -14.86 -20.45
N ASP A 637 7.12 -15.78 -20.05
CA ASP A 637 7.65 -16.78 -20.98
C ASP A 637 6.57 -17.75 -21.46
N ILE A 638 5.71 -18.25 -20.57
CA ILE A 638 4.63 -19.16 -20.95
C ILE A 638 3.56 -18.45 -21.77
N LEU A 639 3.21 -17.19 -21.44
CA LEU A 639 2.25 -16.42 -22.20
C LEU A 639 2.75 -16.17 -23.63
N ARG A 640 4.03 -15.81 -23.79
CA ARG A 640 4.67 -15.59 -25.08
C ARG A 640 4.72 -16.87 -25.93
N GLN A 641 4.98 -18.03 -25.33
CA GLN A 641 5.00 -19.32 -26.03
C GLN A 641 3.60 -19.76 -26.49
N ASN A 642 2.56 -19.32 -25.79
CA ASN A 642 1.19 -19.67 -26.08
C ASN A 642 0.42 -18.58 -26.85
N GLN A 643 1.07 -17.46 -27.20
CA GLN A 643 0.45 -16.38 -27.97
C GLN A 643 0.18 -16.84 -29.40
N LEU A 644 -1.08 -16.70 -29.85
CA LEU A 644 -1.49 -16.85 -31.24
C LEU A 644 -1.80 -15.47 -31.83
N GLY A 645 -1.00 -15.04 -32.81
CA GLY A 645 -1.20 -13.78 -33.53
C GLY A 645 -0.24 -12.66 -33.14
N GLU A 646 -0.54 -11.46 -33.61
CA GLU A 646 0.38 -10.31 -33.63
C GLU A 646 0.49 -9.49 -32.36
N PRO A 647 -0.51 -9.40 -31.43
CA PRO A 647 -0.32 -8.55 -30.26
C PRO A 647 0.92 -8.99 -29.46
N PRO A 648 1.89 -8.08 -29.20
CA PRO A 648 3.13 -8.45 -28.54
C PRO A 648 2.91 -8.74 -27.06
N ILE A 649 3.57 -9.80 -26.58
CA ILE A 649 3.77 -10.05 -25.16
C ILE A 649 5.16 -9.50 -24.81
N MET A 650 5.22 -8.57 -23.88
CA MET A 650 6.42 -7.84 -23.50
C MET A 650 6.72 -7.97 -22.02
N LEU A 651 7.99 -7.88 -21.64
CA LEU A 651 8.47 -7.86 -20.26
C LEU A 651 9.30 -6.62 -20.01
N TYR A 652 8.94 -5.86 -19.01
CA TYR A 652 9.74 -4.77 -18.48
C TYR A 652 10.22 -5.08 -17.07
N THR A 653 11.54 -5.18 -16.89
CA THR A 653 12.17 -5.40 -15.60
C THR A 653 12.94 -4.15 -15.19
N GLN A 654 12.62 -3.60 -14.06
CA GLN A 654 13.36 -2.49 -13.48
C GLN A 654 14.45 -3.02 -12.56
N ASN A 655 15.72 -2.71 -12.89
CA ASN A 655 16.88 -3.33 -12.24
C ASN A 655 17.03 -2.98 -10.76
N ASN A 656 16.67 -1.75 -10.37
CA ASN A 656 16.90 -1.21 -9.02
C ASN A 656 15.58 -0.98 -8.25
N SER A 657 14.53 -1.71 -8.59
CA SER A 657 13.23 -1.60 -7.94
C SER A 657 12.86 -2.86 -7.18
N GLY A 658 12.28 -2.67 -5.98
CA GLY A 658 11.60 -3.71 -5.19
C GLY A 658 10.12 -3.83 -5.56
N HIS A 659 9.28 -4.24 -4.58
CA HIS A 659 7.85 -4.54 -4.78
C HIS A 659 6.98 -3.30 -5.05
N TRP A 660 7.31 -2.14 -4.49
CA TRP A 660 6.49 -0.93 -4.64
C TRP A 660 7.25 0.16 -5.39
N MET A 661 6.55 0.77 -6.33
CA MET A 661 7.04 1.94 -7.07
C MET A 661 6.75 3.27 -6.39
N THR A 662 6.00 3.30 -5.26
CA THR A 662 5.25 4.50 -4.91
C THR A 662 5.46 5.06 -3.51
N SER A 663 6.16 4.39 -2.60
CA SER A 663 6.16 4.81 -1.20
C SER A 663 7.33 5.68 -0.74
N ILE A 664 8.36 5.85 -1.60
CA ILE A 664 9.53 6.66 -1.26
C ILE A 664 9.93 7.49 -2.49
N PRO A 665 10.19 8.80 -2.39
CA PRO A 665 10.43 9.69 -3.53
C PRO A 665 11.56 9.24 -4.46
N ARG A 666 12.63 8.65 -3.92
CA ARG A 666 13.69 8.10 -4.77
C ARG A 666 13.36 6.74 -5.36
N GLN A 667 12.49 5.96 -4.72
CA GLN A 667 11.89 4.80 -5.37
C GLN A 667 10.90 5.25 -6.44
N ASP A 668 10.22 6.37 -6.26
CA ASP A 668 9.46 7.01 -7.33
C ASP A 668 10.36 7.51 -8.45
N PHE A 669 11.56 7.97 -8.16
CA PHE A 669 12.54 8.27 -9.22
C PHE A 669 12.99 7.00 -9.96
N LEU A 670 13.16 5.89 -9.26
CA LEU A 670 13.43 4.58 -9.89
C LEU A 670 12.14 3.97 -10.48
N GLY A 671 10.97 4.25 -9.90
CA GLY A 671 9.64 3.84 -10.34
C GLY A 671 9.08 4.69 -11.47
N TRP A 672 9.53 5.95 -11.63
CA TRP A 672 9.04 6.81 -12.71
C TRP A 672 9.28 6.20 -14.09
N ARG A 673 10.36 5.45 -14.28
CA ARG A 673 10.64 4.77 -15.55
C ARG A 673 9.63 3.67 -15.85
N SER A 674 9.20 2.90 -14.86
CA SER A 674 8.14 1.90 -15.06
C SER A 674 6.79 2.59 -15.31
N ARG A 675 6.51 3.68 -14.62
CA ARG A 675 5.32 4.51 -14.85
C ARG A 675 5.36 5.18 -16.21
N SER A 676 6.52 5.73 -16.61
CA SER A 676 6.70 6.31 -17.95
C SER A 676 6.46 5.25 -19.03
N VAL A 677 7.00 4.05 -18.87
CA VAL A 677 6.76 2.94 -19.80
C VAL A 677 5.28 2.57 -19.83
N PHE A 678 4.64 2.39 -18.68
CA PHE A 678 3.22 2.07 -18.58
C PHE A 678 2.36 3.08 -19.34
N TRP A 679 2.49 4.36 -19.01
CA TRP A 679 1.68 5.43 -19.62
C TRP A 679 2.01 5.63 -21.10
N SER A 680 3.30 5.56 -21.47
CA SER A 680 3.71 5.68 -22.88
C SER A 680 3.15 4.54 -23.75
N VAL A 681 3.10 3.32 -23.23
CA VAL A 681 2.48 2.19 -23.92
C VAL A 681 0.97 2.39 -24.03
N LEU A 682 0.32 2.80 -22.94
CA LEU A 682 -1.13 3.05 -22.91
C LEU A 682 -1.53 4.13 -23.92
N PHE A 683 -0.94 5.32 -23.86
CA PHE A 683 -1.24 6.40 -24.78
C PHE A 683 -0.97 6.02 -26.25
N LYS A 684 0.18 5.36 -26.50
CA LYS A 684 0.51 4.90 -27.86
C LYS A 684 -0.47 3.87 -28.39
N LYS A 685 -0.82 2.84 -27.57
CA LYS A 685 -1.74 1.77 -27.99
C LYS A 685 -3.14 2.30 -28.23
N MET A 686 -3.59 3.26 -27.41
CA MET A 686 -4.91 3.89 -27.52
C MET A 686 -4.96 5.04 -28.53
N ASN A 687 -3.84 5.33 -29.21
CA ASN A 687 -3.71 6.45 -30.17
C ASN A 687 -4.14 7.81 -29.56
N MET A 688 -3.73 8.06 -28.31
CA MET A 688 -4.05 9.25 -27.57
C MET A 688 -2.88 10.25 -27.56
N GLU A 689 -3.19 11.52 -27.47
CA GLU A 689 -2.20 12.60 -27.26
C GLU A 689 -2.44 13.29 -25.92
N ILE A 690 -1.36 13.61 -25.21
CA ILE A 690 -1.46 14.44 -24.00
C ILE A 690 -1.86 15.86 -24.43
N ILE A 691 -2.93 16.34 -23.85
CA ILE A 691 -3.38 17.73 -24.03
C ILE A 691 -2.61 18.57 -23.02
N PRO A 692 -1.79 19.54 -23.46
CA PRO A 692 -0.98 20.39 -22.59
C PRO A 692 -1.76 21.15 -21.52
#